data_1c9903d33a0cd7c346be7806d2d73028
#
_entry.id   1c9903d33a0cd7c346be7806d2d73028
#
_cell.length_a   1.000
_cell.length_b   1.000
_cell.length_c   1.000
_cell.angle_alpha   90.00
_cell.angle_beta   90.00
_cell.angle_gamma   90.00
#
_symmetry.space_group_name_H-M   'P 1'
#
loop_
_entity.id
_entity.type
_entity.pdbx_description
1 polymer ?
#
loop_
_entity_poly.entity_id
_entity_poly.type
_entity_poly.pdbx_seq_one_letter_code
_entity_poly.pdbx_strand_id
1 'polypeptide(L)'
;MEQYRVTGMSCAACSSRVEKAVSNVPGVTSCSVSLLTNSMGVEGTASASEIIAAVEAAGYGASLKNAETGNGGAASAAAANEMLKDTETPKMKKRLIASLIFLIPLMYVSMGHMMWGWPLPSFMAENHIAMGLTQLLLTTTVMVINQKFFVNGFKGMIHLTPNMDTLVALGAGASYGYSVYALYAMTAAQVSGDMDGVMSFMHEFYFESAAMILTLITVGKMLEAKSKGKTTDALKSLMKLAPKTATVIRNGEELNVSIEQVKKGDVFVVRPGENIPVDGIVIEGTSAVNEAALTGESIPVDKKRGDAVSAATLNQSGFIRCEATRVGEDTTLSQIIQMVSDAAATKAPIAKVADRVSGVFVPTVITIAVITMVVWLLAGQSIGFALARGISVLVISCPCALGLATPVAIMVGNGMGAKNGIMFKTAVSLEETGKTQIVALDKTGTITSGEPRVTDLFPAEKISEEELVRTAYVLEKKSEHPLARAVLEYAKEKGVESKEEAEDFQAIAGNGLSGRLGEAWLYGGNLKYIRSKSEIPDAAEQQAQKFAQEGKTPLFFVKNEKLIGIIAVADVIKEDSPQAVKELQNMGIRVVMLTGDNERTAKAIGEQAGVDEVIAGVLPEGKEAVIRSLKKKGKVAMVGDGINDAPALTRADIGIAIGAGTDIAIDAADVVLMKSRLSDVPAAIRMSRATLRNIHENLFWAFFYNVIGIPLAAGVWIPLFEWQLNPMFGAAAMSLSSFCVVTNALRLNWFKMYDGSHDKKVRANRSKKKQEEEMMTKTIKIEGMMCGHCEAAVKKALEALDQVETAEVSHEAGTAVVTLNSKISDDVLKKAVEEKDYTVTGIE
;
A
#
# COMPACT_ATOMS: atom_id res chain seq x y z
N MET A 1 -16.82 -2.55 -2.72
CA MET A 1 -16.82 -1.16 -2.17
C MET A 1 -17.46 -0.22 -3.19
N GLU A 2 -18.57 0.45 -2.85
CA GLU A 2 -19.17 1.49 -3.72
C GLU A 2 -18.38 2.79 -3.62
N GLN A 3 -18.21 3.48 -4.74
CA GLN A 3 -17.48 4.74 -4.79
C GLN A 3 -18.41 5.93 -5.06
N TYR A 4 -18.23 7.00 -4.31
CA TYR A 4 -18.95 8.26 -4.41
C TYR A 4 -17.99 9.40 -4.66
N ARG A 5 -18.41 10.40 -5.42
CA ARG A 5 -17.74 11.69 -5.53
C ARG A 5 -18.27 12.61 -4.45
N VAL A 6 -17.38 13.21 -3.65
CA VAL A 6 -17.76 14.14 -2.58
C VAL A 6 -17.25 15.54 -2.92
N THR A 7 -18.11 16.54 -2.84
CA THR A 7 -17.77 17.94 -3.15
C THR A 7 -17.88 18.83 -1.92
N GLY A 8 -17.09 19.91 -1.89
CA GLY A 8 -17.11 20.89 -0.79
C GLY A 8 -16.10 20.62 0.33
N MET A 9 -15.35 19.53 0.30
CA MET A 9 -14.29 19.27 1.27
C MET A 9 -13.05 20.13 1.00
N SER A 10 -12.51 20.77 2.04
CA SER A 10 -11.33 21.64 1.93
C SER A 10 -10.17 21.24 2.83
N CYS A 11 -10.38 20.33 3.81
CA CYS A 11 -9.39 19.93 4.79
C CYS A 11 -9.70 18.54 5.39
N ALA A 12 -8.72 17.98 6.15
CA ALA A 12 -8.85 16.69 6.83
C ALA A 12 -10.05 16.63 7.79
N ALA A 13 -10.37 17.71 8.50
CA ALA A 13 -11.54 17.77 9.38
C ALA A 13 -12.86 17.60 8.60
N CYS A 14 -12.92 18.10 7.36
CA CYS A 14 -14.07 17.92 6.48
C CYS A 14 -14.25 16.44 6.09
N SER A 15 -13.18 15.77 5.68
CA SER A 15 -13.23 14.35 5.30
C SER A 15 -13.61 13.45 6.47
N SER A 16 -13.07 13.73 7.67
CA SER A 16 -13.41 13.02 8.90
C SER A 16 -14.87 13.16 9.31
N ARG A 17 -15.45 14.33 9.06
CA ARG A 17 -16.88 14.59 9.33
C ARG A 17 -17.79 13.82 8.38
N VAL A 18 -17.49 13.83 7.08
CA VAL A 18 -18.23 13.03 6.09
C VAL A 18 -18.16 11.55 6.45
N GLU A 19 -16.96 11.06 6.78
CA GLU A 19 -16.72 9.68 7.17
C GLU A 19 -17.55 9.30 8.41
N LYS A 20 -17.57 10.14 9.44
CA LYS A 20 -18.38 9.92 10.64
C LYS A 20 -19.89 9.95 10.36
N ALA A 21 -20.35 10.86 9.51
CA ALA A 21 -21.77 10.96 9.15
C ALA A 21 -22.26 9.70 8.42
N VAL A 22 -21.48 9.22 7.45
CA VAL A 22 -21.81 8.02 6.67
C VAL A 22 -21.63 6.75 7.48
N SER A 23 -20.61 6.65 8.34
CA SER A 23 -20.41 5.48 9.21
C SER A 23 -21.55 5.30 10.23
N ASN A 24 -22.33 6.32 10.50
CA ASN A 24 -23.50 6.23 11.37
C ASN A 24 -24.79 5.80 10.64
N VAL A 25 -24.76 5.65 9.32
CA VAL A 25 -25.90 5.16 8.53
C VAL A 25 -26.08 3.66 8.78
N PRO A 26 -27.29 3.20 9.14
CA PRO A 26 -27.56 1.78 9.33
C PRO A 26 -27.22 0.99 8.06
N GLY A 27 -26.49 -0.13 8.22
CA GLY A 27 -26.07 -0.97 7.11
C GLY A 27 -24.71 -0.61 6.49
N VAL A 28 -24.04 0.46 6.91
CA VAL A 28 -22.66 0.77 6.53
C VAL A 28 -21.71 0.01 7.45
N THR A 29 -20.86 -0.85 6.87
CA THR A 29 -19.84 -1.61 7.60
C THR A 29 -18.49 -0.88 7.64
N SER A 30 -18.13 -0.23 6.53
CA SER A 30 -16.93 0.64 6.47
C SER A 30 -17.17 1.85 5.58
N CYS A 31 -16.56 2.97 5.94
CA CYS A 31 -16.54 4.19 5.15
C CYS A 31 -15.14 4.80 5.19
N SER A 32 -14.61 5.15 4.03
CA SER A 32 -13.32 5.84 3.89
C SER A 32 -13.47 7.02 2.93
N VAL A 33 -13.03 8.21 3.36
CA VAL A 33 -13.16 9.45 2.59
C VAL A 33 -11.80 10.01 2.23
N SER A 34 -11.49 10.12 0.95
CA SER A 34 -10.24 10.68 0.45
C SER A 34 -10.38 12.16 0.09
N LEU A 35 -9.68 13.01 0.82
CA LEU A 35 -9.58 14.44 0.51
C LEU A 35 -8.79 14.69 -0.78
N LEU A 36 -7.89 13.77 -1.14
CA LEU A 36 -7.00 13.93 -2.29
C LEU A 36 -7.74 13.74 -3.61
N THR A 37 -8.56 12.69 -3.68
CA THR A 37 -9.34 12.34 -4.87
C THR A 37 -10.77 12.91 -4.84
N ASN A 38 -11.15 13.55 -3.73
CA ASN A 38 -12.54 13.98 -3.48
C ASN A 38 -13.54 12.83 -3.67
N SER A 39 -13.15 11.64 -3.25
CA SER A 39 -13.95 10.41 -3.34
C SER A 39 -14.19 9.81 -1.96
N MET A 40 -15.21 8.98 -1.89
CA MET A 40 -15.58 8.21 -0.71
C MET A 40 -15.88 6.78 -1.15
N GLY A 41 -15.26 5.81 -0.46
CA GLY A 41 -15.57 4.40 -0.59
C GLY A 41 -16.44 3.95 0.58
N VAL A 42 -17.53 3.26 0.30
CA VAL A 42 -18.46 2.74 1.31
C VAL A 42 -18.68 1.25 1.08
N GLU A 43 -18.65 0.49 2.17
CA GLU A 43 -18.99 -0.93 2.19
C GLU A 43 -20.19 -1.13 3.11
N GLY A 44 -21.11 -1.98 2.71
CA GLY A 44 -22.31 -2.27 3.47
C GLY A 44 -23.51 -2.55 2.59
N THR A 45 -24.68 -2.57 3.23
CA THR A 45 -25.98 -2.83 2.59
C THR A 45 -26.86 -1.58 2.51
N ALA A 46 -26.36 -0.41 2.98
CA ALA A 46 -27.08 0.85 2.92
C ALA A 46 -27.31 1.33 1.49
N SER A 47 -28.46 1.93 1.20
CA SER A 47 -28.76 2.44 -0.13
C SER A 47 -27.96 3.69 -0.50
N ALA A 48 -27.66 3.88 -1.79
CA ALA A 48 -26.95 5.06 -2.27
C ALA A 48 -27.65 6.38 -1.90
N SER A 49 -28.98 6.41 -1.85
CA SER A 49 -29.78 7.56 -1.46
C SER A 49 -29.60 7.94 0.02
N GLU A 50 -29.51 6.95 0.92
CA GLU A 50 -29.28 7.19 2.35
C GLU A 50 -27.85 7.71 2.59
N ILE A 51 -26.89 7.16 1.88
CA ILE A 51 -25.49 7.60 1.95
C ILE A 51 -25.36 9.05 1.48
N ILE A 52 -25.96 9.40 0.31
CA ILE A 52 -25.94 10.77 -0.23
C ILE A 52 -26.63 11.74 0.75
N ALA A 53 -27.79 11.37 1.27
CA ALA A 53 -28.51 12.20 2.25
C ALA A 53 -27.70 12.46 3.53
N ALA A 54 -26.95 11.47 4.02
CA ALA A 54 -26.07 11.63 5.18
C ALA A 54 -24.92 12.60 4.92
N VAL A 55 -24.35 12.58 3.69
CA VAL A 55 -23.30 13.53 3.26
C VAL A 55 -23.86 14.94 3.13
N GLU A 56 -25.06 15.09 2.58
CA GLU A 56 -25.74 16.39 2.44
C GLU A 56 -26.12 16.97 3.80
N ALA A 57 -26.62 16.16 4.72
CA ALA A 57 -26.89 16.55 6.09
C ALA A 57 -25.62 17.01 6.84
N ALA A 58 -24.46 16.44 6.49
CA ALA A 58 -23.16 16.90 6.98
C ALA A 58 -22.68 18.22 6.33
N GLY A 59 -23.40 18.76 5.34
CA GLY A 59 -23.11 20.04 4.69
C GLY A 59 -22.22 19.94 3.45
N TYR A 60 -22.08 18.75 2.84
CA TYR A 60 -21.28 18.46 1.65
C TYR A 60 -22.16 17.88 0.55
N GLY A 61 -21.68 17.92 -0.71
CA GLY A 61 -22.38 17.26 -1.82
C GLY A 61 -21.82 15.86 -2.06
N ALA A 62 -22.68 14.91 -2.43
CA ALA A 62 -22.26 13.60 -2.88
C ALA A 62 -23.01 13.15 -4.13
N SER A 63 -22.35 12.36 -4.99
CA SER A 63 -22.97 11.68 -6.12
C SER A 63 -22.33 10.30 -6.29
N LEU A 64 -23.13 9.29 -6.68
CA LEU A 64 -22.64 7.96 -6.98
C LEU A 64 -21.77 8.02 -8.25
N LYS A 65 -20.61 7.40 -8.22
CA LYS A 65 -19.63 7.43 -9.32
C LYS A 65 -20.17 6.79 -10.62
N ASN A 66 -21.07 5.82 -10.51
CA ASN A 66 -21.63 5.08 -11.65
C ASN A 66 -22.99 5.62 -12.16
N ALA A 67 -23.57 6.65 -11.52
CA ALA A 67 -24.90 7.14 -11.87
C ALA A 67 -24.94 8.08 -13.09
N GLU A 68 -23.82 8.65 -13.52
CA GLU A 68 -23.74 9.59 -14.65
C GLU A 68 -23.58 8.89 -16.02
N THR A 69 -23.49 7.53 -16.03
CA THR A 69 -23.25 6.80 -17.29
C THR A 69 -24.21 5.63 -17.43
N GLY A 70 -25.35 5.91 -17.98
CA GLY A 70 -26.37 4.92 -18.35
C GLY A 70 -26.05 4.11 -19.60
N ASN A 71 -24.78 3.72 -19.85
CA ASN A 71 -24.43 2.72 -20.87
C ASN A 71 -23.07 2.09 -20.54
N GLY A 72 -23.02 0.77 -20.52
CA GLY A 72 -21.92 0.00 -19.95
C GLY A 72 -20.56 0.17 -20.65
N GLY A 73 -19.52 -0.02 -19.86
CA GLY A 73 -18.15 -0.40 -20.28
C GLY A 73 -17.18 0.74 -20.62
N ALA A 74 -17.59 1.77 -21.37
CA ALA A 74 -16.73 2.89 -21.81
C ALA A 74 -16.57 3.99 -20.76
N ALA A 75 -17.48 4.01 -19.83
CA ALA A 75 -17.61 5.07 -18.84
C ALA A 75 -16.52 5.03 -17.77
N SER A 76 -15.94 3.88 -17.46
CA SER A 76 -14.97 3.72 -16.36
C SER A 76 -13.63 4.41 -16.64
N ALA A 77 -12.99 4.16 -17.77
CA ALA A 77 -11.72 4.78 -18.13
C ALA A 77 -11.87 6.28 -18.47
N ALA A 78 -12.97 6.66 -19.14
CA ALA A 78 -13.27 8.08 -19.42
C ALA A 78 -13.62 8.84 -18.14
N ALA A 79 -14.42 8.26 -17.24
CA ALA A 79 -14.75 8.81 -15.93
C ALA A 79 -13.51 8.92 -15.02
N ALA A 80 -12.65 7.90 -15.00
CA ALA A 80 -11.39 7.94 -14.26
C ALA A 80 -10.46 9.04 -14.82
N ASN A 81 -10.39 9.21 -16.15
CA ASN A 81 -9.60 10.28 -16.77
C ASN A 81 -10.16 11.67 -16.45
N GLU A 82 -11.47 11.83 -16.38
CA GLU A 82 -12.12 13.09 -16.01
C GLU A 82 -11.91 13.41 -14.52
N MET A 83 -11.90 12.41 -13.64
CA MET A 83 -11.58 12.56 -12.21
C MET A 83 -10.14 13.00 -11.95
N LEU A 84 -9.19 12.53 -12.76
CA LEU A 84 -7.77 12.88 -12.64
C LEU A 84 -7.43 14.21 -13.32
N LYS A 85 -8.39 14.84 -14.03
CA LYS A 85 -8.19 16.12 -14.67
C LYS A 85 -8.10 17.24 -13.63
N ASP A 86 -6.98 17.95 -13.63
CA ASP A 86 -6.75 19.07 -12.74
C ASP A 86 -7.63 20.25 -13.14
N THR A 87 -8.83 20.33 -12.54
CA THR A 87 -9.77 21.45 -12.74
C THR A 87 -9.61 22.54 -11.69
N GLU A 88 -8.93 22.27 -10.59
CA GLU A 88 -8.78 23.19 -9.45
C GLU A 88 -7.62 24.17 -9.65
N THR A 89 -6.47 23.73 -10.15
CA THR A 89 -5.30 24.61 -10.37
C THR A 89 -5.62 25.79 -11.27
N PRO A 90 -6.31 25.65 -12.44
CA PRO A 90 -6.68 26.79 -13.28
C PRO A 90 -7.60 27.78 -12.58
N LYS A 91 -8.58 27.29 -11.78
CA LYS A 91 -9.48 28.15 -11.01
C LYS A 91 -8.74 28.94 -9.93
N MET A 92 -7.86 28.25 -9.17
CA MET A 92 -7.04 28.88 -8.14
C MET A 92 -6.07 29.89 -8.74
N LYS A 93 -5.46 29.59 -9.89
CA LYS A 93 -4.57 30.53 -10.61
C LYS A 93 -5.31 31.80 -11.01
N LYS A 94 -6.53 31.70 -11.57
CA LYS A 94 -7.35 32.89 -11.91
C LYS A 94 -7.68 33.72 -10.68
N ARG A 95 -8.07 33.07 -9.55
CA ARG A 95 -8.35 33.80 -8.29
C ARG A 95 -7.11 34.49 -7.75
N LEU A 96 -5.94 33.81 -7.78
CA LEU A 96 -4.68 34.39 -7.31
C LEU A 96 -4.32 35.63 -8.16
N ILE A 97 -4.36 35.55 -9.48
CA ILE A 97 -4.06 36.68 -10.35
C ILE A 97 -5.01 37.84 -10.05
N ALA A 98 -6.32 37.59 -9.93
CA ALA A 98 -7.30 38.61 -9.58
C ALA A 98 -7.00 39.24 -8.21
N SER A 99 -6.63 38.44 -7.18
CA SER A 99 -6.26 38.97 -5.86
C SER A 99 -4.98 39.82 -5.91
N LEU A 100 -3.96 39.43 -6.70
CA LEU A 100 -2.70 40.16 -6.82
C LEU A 100 -2.90 41.54 -7.50
N ILE A 101 -3.82 41.66 -8.48
CA ILE A 101 -4.13 42.93 -9.14
C ILE A 101 -4.56 44.00 -8.11
N PHE A 102 -5.30 43.60 -7.08
CA PHE A 102 -5.77 44.53 -6.04
C PHE A 102 -4.83 44.60 -4.83
N LEU A 103 -4.10 43.51 -4.54
CA LEU A 103 -3.16 43.47 -3.42
C LEU A 103 -1.94 44.37 -3.68
N ILE A 104 -1.38 44.37 -4.90
CA ILE A 104 -0.18 45.16 -5.22
C ILE A 104 -0.42 46.68 -4.99
N PRO A 105 -1.51 47.28 -5.53
CA PRO A 105 -1.82 48.67 -5.20
C PRO A 105 -2.09 48.91 -3.71
N LEU A 106 -2.74 47.95 -3.03
CA LEU A 106 -2.98 48.03 -1.59
C LEU A 106 -1.67 48.11 -0.81
N MET A 107 -0.70 47.24 -1.13
CA MET A 107 0.62 47.21 -0.50
C MET A 107 1.42 48.49 -0.84
N TYR A 108 1.25 49.03 -2.03
CA TYR A 108 1.87 50.30 -2.40
C TYR A 108 1.40 51.46 -1.52
N VAL A 109 0.05 51.53 -1.28
CA VAL A 109 -0.53 52.59 -0.46
C VAL A 109 -0.22 52.39 1.03
N SER A 110 -0.37 51.16 1.55
CA SER A 110 -0.16 50.88 2.99
C SER A 110 1.29 50.87 3.39
N MET A 111 2.12 50.00 2.78
CA MET A 111 3.53 49.87 3.19
C MET A 111 4.46 50.76 2.37
N GLY A 112 4.29 50.86 1.05
CA GLY A 112 5.16 51.61 0.16
C GLY A 112 5.23 53.08 0.54
N HIS A 113 4.11 53.73 0.77
CA HIS A 113 4.08 55.13 1.18
C HIS A 113 4.45 55.30 2.66
N MET A 114 3.86 54.53 3.56
CA MET A 114 4.04 54.66 5.00
C MET A 114 5.46 54.36 5.47
N MET A 115 6.12 53.31 4.94
CA MET A 115 7.44 52.85 5.37
C MET A 115 8.58 53.42 4.53
N TRP A 116 8.37 53.65 3.23
CA TRP A 116 9.42 54.03 2.28
C TRP A 116 9.19 55.38 1.62
N GLY A 117 8.06 56.06 1.93
CA GLY A 117 7.77 57.40 1.40
C GLY A 117 7.50 57.44 -0.11
N TRP A 118 7.01 56.35 -0.68
CA TRP A 118 6.72 56.28 -2.11
C TRP A 118 5.67 57.33 -2.50
N PRO A 119 5.77 57.99 -3.68
CA PRO A 119 4.91 59.06 -4.07
C PRO A 119 3.46 58.58 -4.24
N LEU A 120 2.49 59.33 -3.71
CA LEU A 120 1.08 59.14 -3.92
C LEU A 120 0.50 60.25 -4.80
N PRO A 121 -0.62 60.01 -5.45
CA PRO A 121 -1.38 61.06 -6.13
C PRO A 121 -1.70 62.19 -5.15
N SER A 122 -1.71 63.47 -5.61
CA SER A 122 -1.83 64.65 -4.76
C SER A 122 -3.13 64.68 -3.90
N PHE A 123 -4.20 64.05 -4.37
CA PHE A 123 -5.46 63.94 -3.63
C PHE A 123 -5.39 62.98 -2.45
N MET A 124 -4.40 62.12 -2.37
CA MET A 124 -4.17 61.13 -1.30
C MET A 124 -2.99 61.53 -0.40
N ALA A 125 -1.98 62.25 -0.89
CA ALA A 125 -0.69 62.43 -0.24
C ALA A 125 -0.82 63.06 1.17
N GLU A 126 -1.79 63.96 1.41
CA GLU A 126 -2.05 64.61 2.71
C GLU A 126 -3.44 64.24 3.28
N ASN A 127 -4.14 63.35 2.61
CA ASN A 127 -5.51 62.94 2.99
C ASN A 127 -5.53 61.50 3.53
N HIS A 128 -5.29 61.38 4.86
CA HIS A 128 -5.24 60.07 5.55
C HIS A 128 -6.55 59.28 5.45
N ILE A 129 -7.69 60.00 5.43
CA ILE A 129 -9.00 59.37 5.22
C ILE A 129 -9.15 58.77 3.83
N ALA A 130 -8.70 59.47 2.78
CA ALA A 130 -8.69 58.97 1.43
C ALA A 130 -7.82 57.72 1.26
N MET A 131 -6.66 57.70 1.96
CA MET A 131 -5.81 56.51 2.01
C MET A 131 -6.51 55.33 2.70
N GLY A 132 -7.14 55.56 3.85
CA GLY A 132 -7.91 54.51 4.55
C GLY A 132 -9.09 53.98 3.74
N LEU A 133 -9.86 54.87 3.08
CA LEU A 133 -10.96 54.44 2.19
C LEU A 133 -10.45 53.63 0.96
N THR A 134 -9.32 53.99 0.38
CA THR A 134 -8.70 53.26 -0.71
C THR A 134 -8.29 51.87 -0.25
N GLN A 135 -7.67 51.74 0.91
CA GLN A 135 -7.31 50.45 1.50
C GLN A 135 -8.56 49.59 1.79
N LEU A 136 -9.63 50.17 2.32
CA LEU A 136 -10.90 49.52 2.55
C LEU A 136 -11.49 48.94 1.25
N LEU A 137 -11.55 49.72 0.16
CA LEU A 137 -12.11 49.29 -1.12
C LEU A 137 -11.30 48.17 -1.76
N LEU A 138 -9.98 48.29 -1.78
CA LEU A 138 -9.07 47.27 -2.32
C LEU A 138 -9.16 45.98 -1.52
N THR A 139 -9.16 46.04 -0.18
CA THR A 139 -9.29 44.87 0.69
C THR A 139 -10.64 44.20 0.54
N THR A 140 -11.73 44.96 0.48
CA THR A 140 -13.09 44.46 0.26
C THR A 140 -13.15 43.67 -1.05
N THR A 141 -12.54 44.18 -2.11
CA THR A 141 -12.48 43.50 -3.40
C THR A 141 -11.74 42.15 -3.30
N VAL A 142 -10.59 42.11 -2.59
CA VAL A 142 -9.84 40.84 -2.36
C VAL A 142 -10.69 39.87 -1.53
N MET A 143 -11.44 40.35 -0.51
CA MET A 143 -12.36 39.52 0.28
C MET A 143 -13.49 38.91 -0.58
N VAL A 144 -14.09 39.71 -1.47
CA VAL A 144 -15.13 39.23 -2.39
C VAL A 144 -14.59 38.17 -3.35
N ILE A 145 -13.41 38.39 -3.94
CA ILE A 145 -12.74 37.37 -4.78
C ILE A 145 -12.53 36.07 -3.99
N ASN A 146 -12.25 36.16 -2.70
CA ASN A 146 -11.96 35.04 -1.82
C ASN A 146 -13.14 34.66 -0.90
N GLN A 147 -14.37 35.02 -1.18
CA GLN A 147 -15.57 34.83 -0.35
C GLN A 147 -15.80 33.37 0.08
N LYS A 148 -15.30 32.39 -0.67
CA LYS A 148 -15.42 30.96 -0.33
C LYS A 148 -14.84 30.62 1.04
N PHE A 149 -13.76 31.28 1.45
CA PHE A 149 -13.17 31.06 2.79
C PHE A 149 -14.15 31.47 3.90
N PHE A 150 -14.84 32.60 3.71
CA PHE A 150 -15.84 33.09 4.67
C PHE A 150 -17.06 32.19 4.71
N VAL A 151 -17.63 31.83 3.55
CA VAL A 151 -18.81 30.96 3.47
C VAL A 151 -18.54 29.61 4.13
N ASN A 152 -17.43 28.96 3.80
CA ASN A 152 -17.07 27.67 4.37
C ASN A 152 -16.70 27.78 5.85
N GLY A 153 -15.97 28.81 6.24
CA GLY A 153 -15.55 29.07 7.60
C GLY A 153 -16.73 29.29 8.56
N PHE A 154 -17.66 30.12 8.17
CA PHE A 154 -18.87 30.38 8.96
C PHE A 154 -19.83 29.17 9.02
N LYS A 155 -19.97 28.44 7.91
CA LYS A 155 -20.70 27.17 7.93
C LYS A 155 -20.08 26.20 8.94
N GLY A 156 -18.74 26.07 8.97
CA GLY A 156 -18.04 25.26 9.95
C GLY A 156 -18.29 25.67 11.39
N MET A 157 -18.36 26.99 11.68
CA MET A 157 -18.69 27.50 13.00
C MET A 157 -20.14 27.19 13.42
N ILE A 158 -21.12 27.48 12.56
CA ILE A 158 -22.53 27.22 12.83
C ILE A 158 -22.80 25.76 13.15
N HIS A 159 -22.09 24.85 12.46
CA HIS A 159 -22.22 23.42 12.70
C HIS A 159 -21.29 22.87 13.81
N LEU A 160 -20.65 23.73 14.62
CA LEU A 160 -19.70 23.36 15.68
C LEU A 160 -18.56 22.46 15.23
N THR A 161 -18.14 22.63 13.99
CA THR A 161 -17.01 21.92 13.38
C THR A 161 -16.06 22.90 12.71
N PRO A 162 -15.37 23.74 13.51
CA PRO A 162 -14.44 24.72 12.96
C PRO A 162 -13.35 24.01 12.16
N ASN A 163 -13.03 24.56 11.00
CA ASN A 163 -12.06 24.02 10.06
C ASN A 163 -10.99 25.08 9.72
N MET A 164 -10.08 24.77 8.80
CA MET A 164 -9.08 25.72 8.34
C MET A 164 -9.68 27.02 7.80
N ASP A 165 -10.75 26.93 6.99
CA ASP A 165 -11.41 28.13 6.43
C ASP A 165 -12.01 29.00 7.54
N THR A 166 -12.37 28.39 8.70
CA THR A 166 -12.82 29.12 9.90
C THR A 166 -11.70 29.99 10.49
N LEU A 167 -10.48 29.46 10.63
CA LEU A 167 -9.34 30.22 11.15
C LEU A 167 -9.01 31.40 10.25
N VAL A 168 -9.03 31.18 8.94
CA VAL A 168 -8.79 32.21 7.92
C VAL A 168 -9.88 33.28 7.95
N ALA A 169 -11.16 32.86 8.01
CA ALA A 169 -12.29 33.77 8.06
C ALA A 169 -12.29 34.63 9.32
N LEU A 170 -11.96 34.03 10.48
CA LEU A 170 -11.82 34.76 11.73
C LEU A 170 -10.66 35.76 11.69
N GLY A 171 -9.47 35.32 11.23
CA GLY A 171 -8.28 36.17 11.17
C GLY A 171 -8.45 37.35 10.20
N ALA A 172 -8.87 37.09 8.95
CA ALA A 172 -9.07 38.14 7.95
C ALA A 172 -10.29 39.01 8.30
N GLY A 173 -11.34 38.41 8.83
CA GLY A 173 -12.56 39.15 9.24
C GLY A 173 -12.31 40.08 10.42
N ALA A 174 -11.54 39.62 11.43
CA ALA A 174 -11.16 40.45 12.58
C ALA A 174 -10.22 41.58 12.17
N SER A 175 -9.23 41.32 11.32
CA SER A 175 -8.34 42.36 10.76
C SER A 175 -9.16 43.42 10.01
N TYR A 176 -10.06 43.00 9.15
CA TYR A 176 -10.93 43.95 8.40
C TYR A 176 -11.87 44.71 9.32
N GLY A 177 -12.58 44.04 10.22
CA GLY A 177 -13.53 44.68 11.12
C GLY A 177 -12.88 45.70 12.04
N TYR A 178 -11.74 45.39 12.60
CA TYR A 178 -10.95 46.32 13.41
C TYR A 178 -10.47 47.54 12.61
N SER A 179 -9.99 47.32 11.37
CA SER A 179 -9.55 48.41 10.51
C SER A 179 -10.69 49.35 10.11
N VAL A 180 -11.91 48.80 9.95
CA VAL A 180 -13.11 49.61 9.75
C VAL A 180 -13.40 50.47 10.97
N TYR A 181 -13.34 49.88 12.19
CA TYR A 181 -13.48 50.64 13.46
C TYR A 181 -12.40 51.75 13.55
N ALA A 182 -11.12 51.42 13.29
CA ALA A 182 -10.02 52.39 13.34
C ALA A 182 -10.21 53.52 12.31
N LEU A 183 -10.76 53.19 11.12
CA LEU A 183 -11.11 54.20 10.12
C LEU A 183 -12.20 55.15 10.62
N TYR A 184 -13.29 54.65 11.24
CA TYR A 184 -14.31 55.51 11.87
C TYR A 184 -13.74 56.34 13.02
N ALA A 185 -12.91 55.77 13.88
CA ALA A 185 -12.25 56.49 14.97
C ALA A 185 -11.30 57.61 14.46
N MET A 186 -10.57 57.30 13.35
CA MET A 186 -9.73 58.26 12.64
C MET A 186 -10.53 59.43 12.07
N THR A 187 -11.71 59.18 11.48
CA THR A 187 -12.57 60.25 11.01
C THR A 187 -13.08 61.14 12.15
N ALA A 188 -13.39 60.62 13.32
CA ALA A 188 -13.77 61.36 14.52
C ALA A 188 -12.62 62.21 15.03
N ALA A 189 -11.37 61.69 15.09
CA ALA A 189 -10.15 62.43 15.45
C ALA A 189 -9.88 63.59 14.47
N GLN A 190 -10.03 63.35 13.18
CA GLN A 190 -9.86 64.36 12.14
C GLN A 190 -10.88 65.53 12.34
N VAL A 191 -12.12 65.24 12.62
CA VAL A 191 -13.18 66.25 12.88
C VAL A 191 -12.88 67.05 14.14
N SER A 192 -12.32 66.43 15.18
CA SER A 192 -11.94 67.12 16.42
C SER A 192 -10.62 67.87 16.31
N GLY A 193 -9.88 67.80 15.21
CA GLY A 193 -8.59 68.40 15.01
C GLY A 193 -7.40 67.71 15.73
N ASP A 194 -7.63 66.48 16.25
CA ASP A 194 -6.61 65.64 16.89
C ASP A 194 -5.77 64.91 15.85
N MET A 195 -4.71 65.54 15.35
CA MET A 195 -3.83 64.94 14.34
C MET A 195 -2.96 63.80 14.90
N ASP A 196 -2.63 63.83 16.19
CA ASP A 196 -1.91 62.71 16.84
C ASP A 196 -2.84 61.43 16.90
N GLY A 197 -4.09 61.64 17.20
CA GLY A 197 -5.11 60.57 17.14
C GLY A 197 -5.27 60.03 15.73
N VAL A 198 -5.29 60.91 14.70
CA VAL A 198 -5.39 60.48 13.29
C VAL A 198 -4.20 59.58 12.92
N MET A 199 -2.96 60.00 13.28
CA MET A 199 -1.77 59.20 12.98
C MET A 199 -1.72 57.87 13.75
N SER A 200 -2.16 57.85 15.02
CA SER A 200 -2.24 56.67 15.84
C SER A 200 -3.16 55.63 15.21
N PHE A 201 -4.41 56.00 14.85
CA PHE A 201 -5.37 55.09 14.21
C PHE A 201 -4.95 54.64 12.83
N MET A 202 -4.24 55.47 12.06
CA MET A 202 -3.69 55.11 10.75
C MET A 202 -2.61 54.01 10.85
N HIS A 203 -1.81 53.99 11.91
CA HIS A 203 -0.86 52.91 12.17
C HIS A 203 -1.50 51.63 12.67
N GLU A 204 -2.74 51.66 13.11
CA GLU A 204 -3.53 50.52 13.57
C GLU A 204 -4.36 49.84 12.46
N PHE A 205 -4.19 50.26 11.20
CA PHE A 205 -4.85 49.54 10.10
C PHE A 205 -4.24 48.17 9.82
N TYR A 206 -5.06 47.17 9.63
CA TYR A 206 -4.74 45.81 9.24
C TYR A 206 -5.44 45.38 7.94
N PHE A 207 -5.82 46.35 7.08
CA PHE A 207 -6.44 46.09 5.78
C PHE A 207 -5.54 45.24 4.90
N GLU A 208 -4.26 45.60 4.80
CA GLU A 208 -3.26 44.87 4.04
C GLU A 208 -3.04 43.45 4.62
N SER A 209 -3.08 43.30 5.95
CA SER A 209 -2.96 41.99 6.61
C SER A 209 -4.13 41.07 6.22
N ALA A 210 -5.37 41.57 6.22
CA ALA A 210 -6.54 40.80 5.80
C ALA A 210 -6.42 40.34 4.33
N ALA A 211 -6.04 41.23 3.41
CA ALA A 211 -5.87 40.92 1.99
C ALA A 211 -4.70 39.97 1.74
N MET A 212 -3.59 40.17 2.46
CA MET A 212 -2.38 39.35 2.33
C MET A 212 -2.62 37.91 2.83
N ILE A 213 -3.28 37.76 4.00
CA ILE A 213 -3.66 36.44 4.53
C ILE A 213 -4.44 35.65 3.49
N LEU A 214 -5.48 36.24 2.90
CA LEU A 214 -6.33 35.58 1.88
C LEU A 214 -5.54 35.22 0.62
N THR A 215 -4.65 36.13 0.18
CA THR A 215 -3.85 35.91 -1.04
C THR A 215 -2.79 34.83 -0.81
N LEU A 216 -2.03 34.88 0.30
CA LEU A 216 -1.00 33.89 0.61
C LEU A 216 -1.59 32.48 0.80
N ILE A 217 -2.75 32.39 1.45
CA ILE A 217 -3.47 31.12 1.57
C ILE A 217 -3.92 30.60 0.20
N THR A 218 -4.34 31.52 -0.70
CA THR A 218 -4.68 31.13 -2.07
C THR A 218 -3.45 30.64 -2.84
N VAL A 219 -2.26 31.23 -2.63
CA VAL A 219 -0.97 30.70 -3.14
C VAL A 219 -0.73 29.29 -2.60
N GLY A 220 -0.82 29.09 -1.29
CA GLY A 220 -0.64 27.77 -0.66
C GLY A 220 -1.57 26.73 -1.25
N LYS A 221 -2.87 27.04 -1.38
CA LYS A 221 -3.85 26.15 -1.99
C LYS A 221 -3.63 25.88 -3.48
N MET A 222 -3.13 26.85 -4.23
CA MET A 222 -2.76 26.65 -5.63
C MET A 222 -1.55 25.71 -5.76
N LEU A 223 -0.53 25.89 -4.92
CA LEU A 223 0.64 25.00 -4.88
C LEU A 223 0.23 23.58 -4.46
N GLU A 224 -0.66 23.45 -3.49
CA GLU A 224 -1.28 22.19 -3.08
C GLU A 224 -2.00 21.50 -4.23
N ALA A 225 -2.90 22.21 -4.94
CA ALA A 225 -3.65 21.68 -6.09
C ALA A 225 -2.72 21.22 -7.22
N LYS A 226 -1.71 22.03 -7.56
CA LYS A 226 -0.70 21.69 -8.56
C LYS A 226 0.11 20.45 -8.17
N SER A 227 0.44 20.32 -6.91
CA SER A 227 1.21 19.20 -6.39
C SER A 227 0.38 17.91 -6.35
N LYS A 228 -0.90 18.01 -5.95
CA LYS A 228 -1.87 16.90 -6.06
C LYS A 228 -1.98 16.41 -7.52
N GLY A 229 -2.02 17.33 -8.50
CA GLY A 229 -2.00 16.97 -9.90
C GLY A 229 -0.78 16.15 -10.32
N LYS A 230 0.42 16.47 -9.80
CA LYS A 230 1.63 15.70 -10.07
C LYS A 230 1.66 14.32 -9.41
N THR A 231 1.03 14.13 -8.26
CA THR A 231 0.98 12.82 -7.59
C THR A 231 0.11 11.81 -8.35
N THR A 232 -0.83 12.28 -9.18
CA THR A 232 -1.68 11.45 -10.05
C THR A 232 -1.04 11.14 -11.41
N ASP A 233 0.13 11.69 -11.72
CA ASP A 233 0.73 11.55 -13.06
C ASP A 233 1.16 10.10 -13.38
N ALA A 234 1.56 9.30 -12.38
CA ALA A 234 1.85 7.88 -12.56
C ALA A 234 0.60 7.12 -13.07
N LEU A 235 -0.55 7.35 -12.44
CA LEU A 235 -1.82 6.74 -12.85
C LEU A 235 -2.25 7.24 -14.24
N LYS A 236 -2.13 8.53 -14.52
CA LYS A 236 -2.39 9.09 -15.85
C LYS A 236 -1.50 8.50 -16.94
N SER A 237 -0.25 8.18 -16.59
CA SER A 237 0.69 7.56 -17.53
C SER A 237 0.24 6.15 -17.90
N LEU A 238 -0.20 5.34 -16.94
CA LEU A 238 -0.77 4.02 -17.18
C LEU A 238 -2.03 4.09 -18.05
N MET A 239 -2.93 5.02 -17.77
CA MET A 239 -4.16 5.20 -18.54
C MET A 239 -3.92 5.64 -19.99
N LYS A 240 -2.84 6.38 -20.25
CA LYS A 240 -2.47 6.81 -21.62
C LYS A 240 -1.97 5.67 -22.50
N LEU A 241 -1.58 4.54 -21.92
CA LEU A 241 -1.10 3.37 -22.64
C LEU A 241 -2.25 2.56 -23.27
N ALA A 242 -3.47 2.69 -22.74
CA ALA A 242 -4.65 2.02 -23.28
C ALA A 242 -4.94 2.48 -24.71
N PRO A 243 -4.94 1.59 -25.73
CA PRO A 243 -5.35 1.92 -27.08
C PRO A 243 -6.82 2.34 -27.09
N LYS A 244 -7.20 3.18 -28.04
CA LYS A 244 -8.60 3.60 -28.21
C LYS A 244 -9.37 2.76 -29.22
N THR A 245 -8.66 2.07 -30.09
CA THR A 245 -9.20 1.25 -31.16
C THR A 245 -8.47 -0.08 -31.25
N ALA A 246 -9.13 -1.09 -31.81
CA ALA A 246 -8.60 -2.40 -32.07
C ALA A 246 -8.93 -2.81 -33.51
N THR A 247 -8.01 -3.50 -34.19
CA THR A 247 -8.27 -4.13 -35.47
C THR A 247 -8.76 -5.55 -35.21
N VAL A 248 -10.04 -5.82 -35.42
CA VAL A 248 -10.65 -7.15 -35.21
C VAL A 248 -11.00 -7.80 -36.55
N ILE A 249 -10.97 -9.13 -36.61
CA ILE A 249 -11.39 -9.92 -37.76
C ILE A 249 -12.82 -10.40 -37.49
N ARG A 250 -13.78 -9.90 -38.30
CA ARG A 250 -15.17 -10.36 -38.26
C ARG A 250 -15.60 -10.74 -39.68
N ASN A 251 -16.18 -11.93 -39.83
CA ASN A 251 -16.59 -12.48 -41.12
C ASN A 251 -15.46 -12.55 -42.18
N GLY A 252 -14.18 -12.69 -41.72
CA GLY A 252 -13.02 -12.75 -42.58
C GLY A 252 -12.44 -11.39 -43.03
N GLU A 253 -13.02 -10.28 -42.62
CA GLU A 253 -12.56 -8.91 -42.92
C GLU A 253 -11.98 -8.25 -41.66
N GLU A 254 -10.90 -7.49 -41.86
CA GLU A 254 -10.31 -6.66 -40.81
C GLU A 254 -11.12 -5.36 -40.64
N LEU A 255 -11.64 -5.13 -39.46
CA LEU A 255 -12.41 -3.96 -39.07
C LEU A 255 -11.72 -3.21 -37.95
N ASN A 256 -11.54 -1.91 -38.13
CA ASN A 256 -11.06 -1.06 -37.03
C ASN A 256 -12.26 -0.61 -36.19
N VAL A 257 -12.34 -1.07 -34.96
CA VAL A 257 -13.46 -0.79 -34.05
C VAL A 257 -12.97 -0.08 -32.77
N SER A 258 -13.85 0.65 -32.11
CA SER A 258 -13.55 1.16 -30.77
C SER A 258 -13.29 -0.02 -29.83
N ILE A 259 -12.35 0.14 -28.88
CA ILE A 259 -12.00 -0.91 -27.92
C ILE A 259 -13.20 -1.44 -27.14
N GLU A 260 -14.20 -0.59 -26.95
CA GLU A 260 -15.46 -0.89 -26.26
C GLU A 260 -16.35 -1.90 -27.03
N GLN A 261 -16.13 -2.03 -28.32
CA GLN A 261 -16.88 -2.93 -29.19
C GLN A 261 -16.23 -4.31 -29.34
N VAL A 262 -15.04 -4.50 -28.77
CA VAL A 262 -14.34 -5.78 -28.74
C VAL A 262 -15.02 -6.69 -27.73
N LYS A 263 -15.31 -7.92 -28.13
CA LYS A 263 -15.96 -8.95 -27.28
C LYS A 263 -15.00 -10.08 -26.99
N LYS A 264 -15.21 -10.76 -25.88
CA LYS A 264 -14.49 -11.99 -25.56
C LYS A 264 -14.71 -13.03 -26.67
N GLY A 265 -13.61 -13.62 -27.17
CA GLY A 265 -13.59 -14.52 -28.30
C GLY A 265 -13.41 -13.82 -29.67
N ASP A 266 -13.41 -12.48 -29.76
CA ASP A 266 -13.05 -11.80 -31.00
C ASP A 266 -11.57 -12.06 -31.32
N VAL A 267 -11.26 -12.26 -32.59
CA VAL A 267 -9.89 -12.36 -33.06
C VAL A 267 -9.40 -10.97 -33.45
N PHE A 268 -8.32 -10.51 -32.85
CA PHE A 268 -7.72 -9.22 -33.16
C PHE A 268 -6.30 -9.37 -33.68
N VAL A 269 -5.86 -8.37 -34.43
CA VAL A 269 -4.57 -8.30 -35.10
C VAL A 269 -3.73 -7.21 -34.48
N VAL A 270 -2.45 -7.51 -34.23
CA VAL A 270 -1.47 -6.53 -33.75
C VAL A 270 -0.23 -6.54 -34.63
N ARG A 271 0.05 -5.41 -35.25
CA ARG A 271 1.21 -5.18 -36.11
C ARG A 271 2.41 -4.69 -35.33
N PRO A 272 3.62 -4.79 -35.87
CA PRO A 272 4.81 -4.19 -35.24
C PRO A 272 4.62 -2.70 -34.97
N GLY A 273 4.95 -2.25 -33.75
CA GLY A 273 4.77 -0.88 -33.29
C GLY A 273 3.38 -0.55 -32.76
N GLU A 274 2.42 -1.46 -32.78
CA GLU A 274 1.10 -1.28 -32.21
C GLU A 274 1.02 -1.78 -30.77
N ASN A 275 0.21 -1.11 -29.94
CA ASN A 275 -0.11 -1.60 -28.62
C ASN A 275 -1.21 -2.67 -28.72
N ILE A 276 -1.08 -3.71 -27.86
CA ILE A 276 -2.07 -4.77 -27.73
C ILE A 276 -3.36 -4.19 -27.14
N PRO A 277 -4.52 -4.36 -27.80
CA PRO A 277 -5.74 -3.65 -27.42
C PRO A 277 -6.42 -4.22 -26.17
N VAL A 278 -6.50 -5.53 -26.04
CA VAL A 278 -7.15 -6.26 -24.96
C VAL A 278 -6.31 -7.49 -24.58
N ASP A 279 -6.58 -8.10 -23.42
CA ASP A 279 -5.88 -9.34 -23.04
C ASP A 279 -6.34 -10.49 -23.97
N GLY A 280 -5.39 -11.33 -24.37
CA GLY A 280 -5.67 -12.42 -25.29
C GLY A 280 -4.63 -13.53 -25.27
N ILE A 281 -4.87 -14.52 -26.12
CA ILE A 281 -3.93 -15.61 -26.38
C ILE A 281 -3.53 -15.58 -27.85
N VAL A 282 -2.24 -15.70 -28.13
CA VAL A 282 -1.71 -15.75 -29.50
C VAL A 282 -2.19 -17.03 -30.20
N ILE A 283 -2.93 -16.89 -31.29
CA ILE A 283 -3.42 -18.02 -32.10
C ILE A 283 -2.56 -18.24 -33.34
N GLU A 284 -1.90 -17.19 -33.84
CA GLU A 284 -1.04 -17.24 -35.02
C GLU A 284 0.06 -16.17 -34.94
N GLY A 285 1.26 -16.53 -35.41
CA GLY A 285 2.41 -15.64 -35.45
C GLY A 285 3.34 -15.77 -34.26
N THR A 286 4.45 -15.03 -34.32
CA THR A 286 5.44 -14.90 -33.23
C THR A 286 5.93 -13.47 -33.19
N SER A 287 6.16 -12.93 -32.00
CA SER A 287 6.68 -11.57 -31.82
C SER A 287 7.40 -11.39 -30.49
N ALA A 288 8.28 -10.40 -30.43
CA ALA A 288 8.80 -9.87 -29.20
C ALA A 288 7.87 -8.73 -28.70
N VAL A 289 7.31 -8.90 -27.53
CA VAL A 289 6.37 -7.95 -26.89
C VAL A 289 7.05 -7.26 -25.73
N ASN A 290 7.05 -5.94 -25.74
CA ASN A 290 7.55 -5.13 -24.62
C ASN A 290 6.45 -4.94 -23.57
N GLU A 291 6.61 -5.61 -22.44
CA GLU A 291 5.68 -5.56 -21.32
C GLU A 291 6.09 -4.54 -20.23
N ALA A 292 7.10 -3.70 -20.50
CA ALA A 292 7.65 -2.72 -19.53
C ALA A 292 6.59 -1.79 -18.92
N ALA A 293 5.52 -1.54 -19.64
CA ALA A 293 4.41 -0.71 -19.17
C ALA A 293 3.65 -1.30 -17.97
N LEU A 294 3.57 -2.62 -17.88
CA LEU A 294 2.86 -3.36 -16.84
C LEU A 294 3.83 -3.97 -15.82
N THR A 295 4.93 -4.53 -16.31
CA THR A 295 5.89 -5.25 -15.46
C THR A 295 7.05 -4.37 -15.01
N GLY A 296 7.36 -3.29 -15.72
CA GLY A 296 8.55 -2.46 -15.52
C GLY A 296 9.85 -3.09 -16.05
N GLU A 297 9.79 -4.21 -16.80
CA GLU A 297 10.96 -4.86 -17.42
C GLU A 297 11.15 -4.35 -18.83
N SER A 298 12.37 -3.85 -19.12
CA SER A 298 12.67 -3.28 -20.42
C SER A 298 13.01 -4.31 -21.50
N ILE A 299 13.25 -5.59 -21.12
CA ILE A 299 13.60 -6.66 -22.04
C ILE A 299 12.30 -7.20 -22.63
N PRO A 300 12.16 -7.19 -23.98
CA PRO A 300 10.98 -7.75 -24.63
C PRO A 300 10.88 -9.27 -24.40
N VAL A 301 9.66 -9.76 -24.27
CA VAL A 301 9.35 -11.18 -24.08
C VAL A 301 8.88 -11.77 -25.41
N ASP A 302 9.52 -12.86 -25.84
CA ASP A 302 9.09 -13.58 -27.03
C ASP A 302 7.77 -14.28 -26.79
N LYS A 303 6.78 -14.01 -27.67
CA LYS A 303 5.45 -14.59 -27.66
C LYS A 303 5.24 -15.45 -28.90
N LYS A 304 4.71 -16.64 -28.68
CA LYS A 304 4.38 -17.64 -29.73
C LYS A 304 2.95 -18.12 -29.55
N ARG A 305 2.46 -18.92 -30.48
CA ARG A 305 1.12 -19.52 -30.39
C ARG A 305 0.90 -20.23 -29.04
N GLY A 306 -0.19 -19.89 -28.38
CA GLY A 306 -0.60 -20.37 -27.06
C GLY A 306 -0.17 -19.48 -25.90
N ASP A 307 0.71 -18.48 -26.12
CA ASP A 307 1.14 -17.57 -25.06
C ASP A 307 0.13 -16.45 -24.84
N ALA A 308 -0.02 -16.05 -23.58
CA ALA A 308 -0.89 -14.93 -23.20
C ALA A 308 -0.21 -13.59 -23.51
N VAL A 309 -1.03 -12.62 -23.92
CA VAL A 309 -0.66 -11.22 -24.15
C VAL A 309 -1.58 -10.29 -23.37
N SER A 310 -1.03 -9.19 -22.85
CA SER A 310 -1.76 -8.25 -22.01
C SER A 310 -2.01 -6.93 -22.70
N ALA A 311 -3.15 -6.31 -22.43
CA ALA A 311 -3.53 -5.00 -22.94
C ALA A 311 -2.47 -3.93 -22.63
N ALA A 312 -2.29 -2.97 -23.54
CA ALA A 312 -1.35 -1.85 -23.43
C ALA A 312 0.14 -2.21 -23.52
N THR A 313 0.51 -3.47 -23.72
CA THR A 313 1.89 -3.86 -24.05
C THR A 313 2.18 -3.61 -25.53
N LEU A 314 3.45 -3.34 -25.86
CA LEU A 314 3.87 -2.92 -27.20
C LEU A 314 4.42 -4.09 -28.01
N ASN A 315 3.78 -4.41 -29.13
CA ASN A 315 4.30 -5.37 -30.09
C ASN A 315 5.48 -4.76 -30.86
N GLN A 316 6.70 -5.35 -30.73
CA GLN A 316 7.91 -4.73 -31.31
C GLN A 316 8.27 -5.25 -32.69
N SER A 317 8.08 -6.55 -32.97
CA SER A 317 8.71 -7.12 -34.15
C SER A 317 7.75 -7.85 -35.07
N GLY A 318 7.11 -8.91 -34.64
CA GLY A 318 6.31 -9.80 -35.50
C GLY A 318 4.86 -9.34 -35.66
N PHE A 319 4.19 -9.95 -36.61
CA PHE A 319 2.73 -9.87 -36.74
C PHE A 319 2.11 -11.00 -35.92
N ILE A 320 1.15 -10.67 -35.09
CA ILE A 320 0.43 -11.67 -34.28
C ILE A 320 -1.10 -11.51 -34.43
N ARG A 321 -1.78 -12.64 -34.45
CA ARG A 321 -3.23 -12.72 -34.27
C ARG A 321 -3.53 -13.33 -32.91
N CYS A 322 -4.42 -12.69 -32.17
CA CYS A 322 -4.77 -13.10 -30.83
C CYS A 322 -6.29 -13.23 -30.68
N GLU A 323 -6.72 -14.16 -29.86
CA GLU A 323 -8.10 -14.30 -29.43
C GLU A 323 -8.30 -13.57 -28.11
N ALA A 324 -9.30 -12.68 -28.03
CA ALA A 324 -9.59 -11.89 -26.84
C ALA A 324 -10.11 -12.76 -25.69
N THR A 325 -9.43 -12.77 -24.56
CA THR A 325 -9.80 -13.52 -23.35
C THR A 325 -10.47 -12.65 -22.30
N ARG A 326 -9.99 -11.40 -22.12
CA ARG A 326 -10.54 -10.39 -21.20
C ARG A 326 -10.69 -9.07 -21.95
N VAL A 327 -11.84 -8.41 -21.73
CA VAL A 327 -12.20 -7.17 -22.43
C VAL A 327 -12.76 -6.14 -21.46
N GLY A 328 -12.69 -4.86 -21.80
CA GLY A 328 -13.30 -3.79 -21.01
C GLY A 328 -12.69 -3.67 -19.61
N GLU A 329 -13.52 -3.76 -18.59
CA GLU A 329 -13.11 -3.62 -17.18
C GLU A 329 -12.31 -4.83 -16.65
N ASP A 330 -12.45 -5.99 -17.29
CA ASP A 330 -11.79 -7.23 -16.90
C ASP A 330 -10.34 -7.32 -17.41
N THR A 331 -9.88 -6.39 -18.27
CA THR A 331 -8.48 -6.40 -18.74
C THR A 331 -7.51 -6.15 -17.59
N THR A 332 -6.34 -6.78 -17.68
CA THR A 332 -5.25 -6.62 -16.70
C THR A 332 -4.94 -5.15 -16.42
N LEU A 333 -4.87 -4.31 -17.46
CA LEU A 333 -4.65 -2.88 -17.30
C LEU A 333 -5.79 -2.20 -16.52
N SER A 334 -7.05 -2.53 -16.83
CA SER A 334 -8.21 -1.95 -16.13
C SER A 334 -8.22 -2.34 -14.66
N GLN A 335 -7.91 -3.59 -14.33
CA GLN A 335 -7.78 -4.07 -12.95
C GLN A 335 -6.65 -3.34 -12.19
N ILE A 336 -5.50 -3.12 -12.84
CA ILE A 336 -4.40 -2.32 -12.28
C ILE A 336 -4.86 -0.90 -11.95
N ILE A 337 -5.50 -0.23 -12.90
CA ILE A 337 -6.02 1.14 -12.73
C ILE A 337 -7.04 1.17 -11.58
N GLN A 338 -7.92 0.18 -11.49
CA GLN A 338 -8.91 0.08 -10.43
C GLN A 338 -8.25 -0.12 -9.07
N MET A 339 -7.30 -1.06 -8.93
CA MET A 339 -6.57 -1.29 -7.68
C MET A 339 -5.85 -0.02 -7.17
N VAL A 340 -5.17 0.71 -8.07
CA VAL A 340 -4.49 1.96 -7.68
C VAL A 340 -5.51 3.05 -7.30
N SER A 341 -6.66 3.10 -7.98
CA SER A 341 -7.75 4.02 -7.65
C SER A 341 -8.37 3.71 -6.27
N ASP A 342 -8.61 2.44 -5.99
CA ASP A 342 -9.17 1.97 -4.71
C ASP A 342 -8.20 2.22 -3.55
N ALA A 343 -6.92 1.98 -3.77
CA ALA A 343 -5.89 2.32 -2.79
C ALA A 343 -5.85 3.83 -2.49
N ALA A 344 -6.05 4.67 -3.50
CA ALA A 344 -6.12 6.12 -3.32
C ALA A 344 -7.41 6.59 -2.59
N ALA A 345 -8.49 5.80 -2.67
CA ALA A 345 -9.76 6.08 -2.02
C ALA A 345 -9.80 5.63 -0.55
N THR A 346 -8.95 4.67 -0.15
CA THR A 346 -8.88 4.15 1.22
C THR A 346 -7.99 5.00 2.12
N LYS A 347 -8.22 4.95 3.44
CA LYS A 347 -7.40 5.64 4.44
C LYS A 347 -6.57 4.67 5.26
N ALA A 348 -5.28 4.91 5.30
CA ALA A 348 -4.37 4.22 6.21
C ALA A 348 -4.68 4.54 7.70
N PRO A 349 -4.42 3.63 8.63
CA PRO A 349 -4.60 3.85 10.07
C PRO A 349 -3.91 5.12 10.59
N ILE A 350 -2.70 5.41 10.11
CA ILE A 350 -1.95 6.61 10.47
C ILE A 350 -2.67 7.90 10.03
N ALA A 351 -3.38 7.87 8.89
CA ALA A 351 -4.18 9.01 8.43
C ALA A 351 -5.38 9.28 9.36
N LYS A 352 -6.03 8.22 9.86
CA LYS A 352 -7.14 8.34 10.83
C LYS A 352 -6.68 8.99 12.14
N VAL A 353 -5.47 8.69 12.60
CA VAL A 353 -4.86 9.33 13.77
C VAL A 353 -4.60 10.82 13.51
N ALA A 354 -4.01 11.17 12.37
CA ALA A 354 -3.76 12.55 11.97
C ALA A 354 -5.05 13.38 11.88
N ASP A 355 -6.13 12.80 11.31
CA ASP A 355 -7.44 13.44 11.21
C ASP A 355 -8.06 13.71 12.60
N ARG A 356 -7.94 12.75 13.54
CA ARG A 356 -8.43 12.92 14.92
C ARG A 356 -7.68 14.05 15.62
N VAL A 357 -6.37 14.10 15.48
CA VAL A 357 -5.55 15.19 16.04
C VAL A 357 -5.98 16.54 15.44
N SER A 358 -6.19 16.63 14.13
CA SER A 358 -6.67 17.84 13.46
C SER A 358 -8.01 18.32 14.00
N GLY A 359 -8.92 17.41 14.33
CA GLY A 359 -10.24 17.74 14.88
C GLY A 359 -10.19 18.41 16.26
N VAL A 360 -9.20 18.07 17.09
CA VAL A 360 -8.96 18.69 18.39
C VAL A 360 -8.13 19.98 18.28
N PHE A 361 -7.23 20.02 17.32
CA PHE A 361 -6.25 21.08 17.16
C PHE A 361 -6.90 22.45 16.89
N VAL A 362 -7.89 22.52 15.96
CA VAL A 362 -8.51 23.80 15.59
C VAL A 362 -9.25 24.48 16.75
N PRO A 363 -10.12 23.79 17.52
CA PRO A 363 -10.71 24.37 18.73
C PRO A 363 -9.67 24.84 19.75
N THR A 364 -8.61 24.05 19.97
CA THR A 364 -7.51 24.39 20.89
C THR A 364 -6.82 25.69 20.48
N VAL A 365 -6.53 25.84 19.19
CA VAL A 365 -5.91 27.06 18.64
C VAL A 365 -6.79 28.29 18.82
N ILE A 366 -8.10 28.18 18.58
CA ILE A 366 -9.06 29.27 18.81
C ILE A 366 -9.02 29.68 20.28
N THR A 367 -9.00 28.71 21.20
CA THR A 367 -8.90 28.99 22.64
C THR A 367 -7.58 29.69 22.99
N ILE A 368 -6.45 29.25 22.46
CA ILE A 368 -5.15 29.89 22.65
C ILE A 368 -5.15 31.33 22.13
N ALA A 369 -5.75 31.57 20.95
CA ALA A 369 -5.86 32.93 20.39
C ALA A 369 -6.66 33.86 21.29
N VAL A 370 -7.80 33.38 21.82
CA VAL A 370 -8.63 34.16 22.77
C VAL A 370 -7.88 34.42 24.07
N ILE A 371 -7.22 33.41 24.65
CA ILE A 371 -6.38 33.58 25.85
C ILE A 371 -5.27 34.60 25.57
N THR A 372 -4.60 34.52 24.44
CA THR A 372 -3.54 35.46 24.02
C THR A 372 -4.08 36.90 24.02
N MET A 373 -5.23 37.13 23.40
CA MET A 373 -5.85 38.47 23.38
C MET A 373 -6.13 38.98 24.78
N VAL A 374 -6.76 38.16 25.63
CA VAL A 374 -7.11 38.53 27.02
C VAL A 374 -5.85 38.84 27.83
N VAL A 375 -4.80 38.03 27.74
CA VAL A 375 -3.56 38.24 28.47
C VAL A 375 -2.90 39.58 28.08
N TRP A 376 -2.85 39.92 26.79
CA TRP A 376 -2.26 41.19 26.36
C TRP A 376 -3.10 42.39 26.72
N LEU A 377 -4.43 42.28 26.74
CA LEU A 377 -5.31 43.33 27.26
C LEU A 377 -5.14 43.55 28.77
N LEU A 378 -4.99 42.47 29.55
CA LEU A 378 -4.70 42.53 30.99
C LEU A 378 -3.29 43.07 31.24
N ALA A 379 -2.36 42.91 30.35
CA ALA A 379 -1.00 43.50 30.38
C ALA A 379 -0.99 44.99 30.00
N GLY A 380 -2.18 45.59 29.72
CA GLY A 380 -2.30 47.03 29.44
C GLY A 380 -1.99 47.43 27.99
N GLN A 381 -1.92 46.48 27.07
CA GLN A 381 -1.71 46.75 25.65
C GLN A 381 -2.99 47.20 24.93
N SER A 382 -2.84 47.90 23.79
CA SER A 382 -3.97 48.34 22.99
C SER A 382 -4.78 47.13 22.44
N ILE A 383 -6.09 47.37 22.16
CA ILE A 383 -6.96 46.38 21.54
C ILE A 383 -6.39 45.91 20.19
N GLY A 384 -5.84 46.86 19.41
CA GLY A 384 -5.17 46.56 18.12
C GLY A 384 -4.00 45.61 18.25
N PHE A 385 -3.14 45.85 19.26
CA PHE A 385 -1.99 44.98 19.53
C PHE A 385 -2.40 43.59 19.96
N ALA A 386 -3.33 43.48 20.91
CA ALA A 386 -3.86 42.19 21.40
C ALA A 386 -4.52 41.39 20.28
N LEU A 387 -5.30 42.06 19.44
CA LEU A 387 -5.99 41.48 18.29
C LEU A 387 -4.96 40.98 17.26
N ALA A 388 -3.89 41.73 16.95
CA ALA A 388 -2.85 41.31 16.03
C ALA A 388 -2.15 40.02 16.50
N ARG A 389 -1.91 39.85 17.81
CA ARG A 389 -1.35 38.61 18.38
C ARG A 389 -2.31 37.43 18.23
N GLY A 390 -3.58 37.64 18.59
CA GLY A 390 -4.60 36.60 18.41
C GLY A 390 -4.76 36.16 16.95
N ILE A 391 -4.79 37.10 16.02
CA ILE A 391 -4.84 36.84 14.57
C ILE A 391 -3.59 36.07 14.13
N SER A 392 -2.40 36.47 14.58
CA SER A 392 -1.14 35.76 14.26
C SER A 392 -1.19 34.31 14.70
N VAL A 393 -1.72 34.02 15.90
CA VAL A 393 -1.93 32.65 16.41
C VAL A 393 -2.91 31.87 15.52
N LEU A 394 -4.05 32.45 15.14
CA LEU A 394 -5.03 31.80 14.27
C LEU A 394 -4.45 31.45 12.90
N VAL A 395 -3.69 32.36 12.31
CA VAL A 395 -3.16 32.20 10.94
C VAL A 395 -2.02 31.21 10.88
N ILE A 396 -1.03 31.27 11.78
CA ILE A 396 0.13 30.38 11.76
C ILE A 396 -0.27 28.93 12.05
N SER A 397 -1.32 28.73 12.82
CA SER A 397 -1.76 27.43 13.32
C SER A 397 -2.60 26.61 12.34
N CYS A 398 -2.58 26.94 11.06
CA CYS A 398 -3.36 26.15 10.08
C CYS A 398 -2.80 24.73 9.92
N PRO A 399 -3.61 23.68 10.13
CA PRO A 399 -3.16 22.29 9.98
C PRO A 399 -3.17 21.80 8.52
N CYS A 400 -2.93 22.68 7.54
CA CYS A 400 -3.01 22.37 6.11
C CYS A 400 -2.04 21.25 5.71
N ALA A 401 -0.80 21.33 6.17
CA ALA A 401 0.25 20.36 5.90
C ALA A 401 -0.07 18.98 6.50
N LEU A 402 -0.72 18.94 7.67
CA LEU A 402 -1.09 17.70 8.35
C LEU A 402 -2.09 16.87 7.54
N GLY A 403 -3.09 17.53 6.94
CA GLY A 403 -4.10 16.85 6.10
C GLY A 403 -3.55 16.28 4.80
N LEU A 404 -2.37 16.75 4.34
CA LEU A 404 -1.73 16.28 3.11
C LEU A 404 -0.59 15.29 3.35
N ALA A 405 -0.02 15.29 4.54
CA ALA A 405 1.17 14.53 4.88
C ALA A 405 1.07 13.04 4.53
N THR A 406 -0.05 12.42 4.85
CA THR A 406 -0.28 10.98 4.62
C THR A 406 -0.80 10.67 3.21
N PRO A 407 -1.88 11.30 2.70
CA PRO A 407 -2.46 10.91 1.41
C PRO A 407 -1.50 11.10 0.23
N VAL A 408 -0.71 12.17 0.23
CA VAL A 408 0.24 12.44 -0.86
C VAL A 408 1.36 11.40 -0.89
N ALA A 409 1.93 11.05 0.27
CA ALA A 409 2.99 10.03 0.37
C ALA A 409 2.48 8.64 -0.05
N ILE A 410 1.27 8.25 0.38
CA ILE A 410 0.64 6.98 -0.01
C ILE A 410 0.42 6.93 -1.52
N MET A 411 -0.11 8.01 -2.13
CA MET A 411 -0.37 8.02 -3.56
C MET A 411 0.93 7.93 -4.38
N VAL A 412 1.98 8.65 -3.97
CA VAL A 412 3.30 8.54 -4.63
C VAL A 412 3.88 7.14 -4.43
N GLY A 413 3.79 6.58 -3.22
CA GLY A 413 4.25 5.23 -2.90
C GLY A 413 3.54 4.16 -3.72
N ASN A 414 2.22 4.21 -3.80
CA ASN A 414 1.42 3.31 -4.63
C ASN A 414 1.74 3.46 -6.13
N GLY A 415 1.87 4.71 -6.60
CA GLY A 415 2.21 4.97 -7.99
C GLY A 415 3.59 4.42 -8.37
N MET A 416 4.57 4.51 -7.46
CA MET A 416 5.89 3.92 -7.64
C MET A 416 5.86 2.40 -7.59
N GLY A 417 5.09 1.81 -6.68
CA GLY A 417 4.84 0.38 -6.61
C GLY A 417 4.25 -0.14 -7.93
N ALA A 418 3.14 0.44 -8.37
CA ALA A 418 2.44 0.05 -9.60
C ALA A 418 3.33 0.15 -10.84
N LYS A 419 4.15 1.21 -10.95
CA LYS A 419 5.12 1.37 -12.05
C LYS A 419 6.15 0.24 -12.11
N ASN A 420 6.41 -0.42 -10.99
CA ASN A 420 7.37 -1.54 -10.89
C ASN A 420 6.67 -2.90 -10.80
N GLY A 421 5.36 -2.97 -11.03
CA GLY A 421 4.59 -4.20 -10.97
C GLY A 421 4.23 -4.66 -9.55
N ILE A 422 4.33 -3.77 -8.55
CA ILE A 422 3.95 -4.02 -7.15
C ILE A 422 2.68 -3.23 -6.84
N MET A 423 1.58 -3.90 -6.59
CA MET A 423 0.27 -3.27 -6.38
C MET A 423 -0.24 -3.50 -4.97
N PHE A 424 -0.46 -2.42 -4.25
CA PHE A 424 -1.13 -2.43 -2.95
C PHE A 424 -2.61 -2.13 -3.18
N LYS A 425 -3.51 -3.03 -2.78
CA LYS A 425 -4.96 -2.85 -2.99
C LYS A 425 -5.56 -1.72 -2.18
N THR A 426 -4.97 -1.44 -1.01
CA THR A 426 -5.46 -0.40 -0.10
C THR A 426 -4.30 0.39 0.51
N ALA A 427 -4.60 1.58 1.03
CA ALA A 427 -3.64 2.33 1.83
C ALA A 427 -3.26 1.60 3.14
N VAL A 428 -4.16 0.75 3.65
CA VAL A 428 -3.90 -0.11 4.82
C VAL A 428 -2.86 -1.16 4.45
N SER A 429 -3.03 -1.83 3.30
CA SER A 429 -2.09 -2.84 2.80
C SER A 429 -0.68 -2.26 2.65
N LEU A 430 -0.56 -1.04 2.09
CA LEU A 430 0.73 -0.36 1.98
C LEU A 430 1.31 -0.05 3.38
N GLU A 431 0.52 0.38 4.35
CA GLU A 431 1.01 0.66 5.71
C GLU A 431 1.44 -0.61 6.44
N GLU A 432 0.62 -1.67 6.42
CA GLU A 432 0.88 -2.90 7.18
C GLU A 432 2.04 -3.71 6.59
N THR A 433 2.23 -3.71 5.26
CA THR A 433 3.37 -4.38 4.61
C THR A 433 4.72 -3.96 5.21
N GLY A 434 4.90 -2.68 5.52
CA GLY A 434 6.15 -2.17 6.11
C GLY A 434 6.39 -2.61 7.56
N LYS A 435 5.34 -3.05 8.25
CA LYS A 435 5.38 -3.51 9.64
C LYS A 435 5.63 -5.02 9.77
N THR A 436 5.76 -5.74 8.65
CA THR A 436 6.02 -7.18 8.60
C THR A 436 7.26 -7.55 9.39
N GLN A 437 7.14 -8.59 10.21
CA GLN A 437 8.20 -9.16 11.06
C GLN A 437 8.52 -10.61 10.68
N ILE A 438 7.53 -11.33 10.14
CA ILE A 438 7.65 -12.71 9.69
C ILE A 438 7.10 -12.77 8.27
N VAL A 439 7.85 -13.37 7.34
CA VAL A 439 7.40 -13.69 5.98
C VAL A 439 7.27 -15.20 5.88
N ALA A 440 6.05 -15.67 5.66
CA ALA A 440 5.76 -17.06 5.37
C ALA A 440 5.66 -17.23 3.85
N LEU A 441 6.51 -18.07 3.28
CA LEU A 441 6.60 -18.32 1.85
C LEU A 441 6.02 -19.71 1.55
N ASP A 442 5.10 -19.80 0.60
CA ASP A 442 4.82 -21.10 0.01
C ASP A 442 6.04 -21.59 -0.78
N LYS A 443 6.19 -22.88 -0.93
CA LYS A 443 7.29 -23.46 -1.73
C LYS A 443 7.02 -23.29 -3.22
N THR A 444 5.94 -23.92 -3.70
CA THR A 444 5.65 -24.15 -5.11
C THR A 444 5.19 -22.85 -5.80
N GLY A 445 5.80 -22.49 -6.95
CA GLY A 445 5.46 -21.25 -7.66
C GLY A 445 5.97 -19.97 -6.97
N THR A 446 6.34 -20.02 -5.69
CA THR A 446 6.81 -18.88 -4.89
C THR A 446 8.33 -18.91 -4.73
N ILE A 447 8.90 -19.87 -3.98
CA ILE A 447 10.35 -20.06 -3.86
C ILE A 447 10.89 -20.77 -5.10
N THR A 448 10.13 -21.73 -5.63
CA THR A 448 10.44 -22.53 -6.81
C THR A 448 9.65 -22.03 -8.02
N SER A 449 10.03 -22.48 -9.23
CA SER A 449 9.35 -22.07 -10.46
C SER A 449 7.92 -22.57 -10.58
N GLY A 450 7.57 -23.65 -9.85
CA GLY A 450 6.28 -24.35 -9.96
C GLY A 450 6.20 -25.24 -11.19
N GLU A 451 7.24 -25.26 -12.01
CA GLU A 451 7.38 -26.12 -13.18
C GLU A 451 8.50 -27.12 -12.93
N PRO A 452 8.18 -28.43 -12.84
CA PRO A 452 9.19 -29.48 -12.74
C PRO A 452 10.12 -29.44 -13.95
N ARG A 453 11.44 -29.62 -13.72
CA ARG A 453 12.45 -29.72 -14.77
C ARG A 453 13.34 -30.93 -14.53
N VAL A 454 13.88 -31.51 -15.61
CA VAL A 454 14.93 -32.53 -15.51
C VAL A 454 16.20 -31.85 -15.01
N THR A 455 16.74 -32.35 -13.89
CA THR A 455 17.94 -31.81 -13.26
C THR A 455 19.16 -32.68 -13.47
N ASP A 456 18.96 -34.02 -13.47
CA ASP A 456 20.06 -34.97 -13.59
C ASP A 456 19.63 -36.22 -14.38
N LEU A 457 20.60 -36.83 -15.03
CA LEU A 457 20.48 -38.09 -15.74
C LEU A 457 21.44 -39.09 -15.14
N PHE A 458 21.00 -40.34 -14.98
CA PHE A 458 21.83 -41.44 -14.58
C PHE A 458 21.57 -42.63 -15.53
N PRO A 459 22.27 -42.69 -16.70
CA PRO A 459 22.14 -43.79 -17.62
C PRO A 459 22.69 -45.08 -17.00
N ALA A 460 22.13 -46.25 -17.35
CA ALA A 460 22.64 -47.54 -16.98
C ALA A 460 23.95 -47.85 -17.76
N GLU A 461 24.68 -48.87 -17.32
CA GLU A 461 25.93 -49.27 -18.03
C GLU A 461 25.69 -49.51 -19.53
N LYS A 462 26.52 -48.90 -20.35
CA LYS A 462 26.51 -48.97 -21.84
C LYS A 462 25.31 -48.27 -22.51
N ILE A 463 24.49 -47.53 -21.80
CA ILE A 463 23.41 -46.69 -22.34
C ILE A 463 23.90 -45.27 -22.42
N SER A 464 23.63 -44.58 -23.52
CA SER A 464 23.92 -43.15 -23.63
C SER A 464 22.78 -42.32 -23.02
N GLU A 465 23.12 -41.08 -22.58
CA GLU A 465 22.11 -40.11 -22.12
C GLU A 465 21.05 -39.84 -23.17
N GLU A 466 21.46 -39.80 -24.45
CA GLU A 466 20.57 -39.62 -25.59
C GLU A 466 19.55 -40.74 -25.72
N GLU A 467 19.99 -42.02 -25.57
CA GLU A 467 19.09 -43.17 -25.62
C GLU A 467 18.10 -43.18 -24.45
N LEU A 468 18.55 -42.82 -23.24
CA LEU A 468 17.71 -42.71 -22.07
C LEU A 468 16.61 -41.64 -22.30
N VAL A 469 17.01 -40.43 -22.73
CA VAL A 469 16.10 -39.31 -22.95
C VAL A 469 15.13 -39.62 -24.10
N ARG A 470 15.61 -40.21 -25.20
CA ARG A 470 14.76 -40.61 -26.33
C ARG A 470 13.72 -41.64 -25.92
N THR A 471 14.11 -42.64 -25.16
CA THR A 471 13.18 -43.70 -24.69
C THR A 471 12.14 -43.09 -23.74
N ALA A 472 12.56 -42.24 -22.81
CA ALA A 472 11.65 -41.52 -21.92
C ALA A 472 10.69 -40.62 -22.70
N TYR A 473 11.18 -39.86 -23.69
CA TYR A 473 10.37 -39.01 -24.56
C TYR A 473 9.25 -39.79 -25.25
N VAL A 474 9.57 -40.92 -25.86
CA VAL A 474 8.58 -41.76 -26.57
C VAL A 474 7.48 -42.27 -25.64
N LEU A 475 7.85 -42.66 -24.42
CA LEU A 475 6.90 -43.17 -23.43
C LEU A 475 6.04 -42.03 -22.82
N GLU A 476 6.67 -40.88 -22.50
CA GLU A 476 6.02 -39.77 -21.83
C GLU A 476 5.17 -38.89 -22.79
N LYS A 477 5.32 -39.01 -24.11
CA LYS A 477 4.65 -38.21 -25.15
C LYS A 477 3.13 -38.22 -25.05
N LYS A 478 2.55 -39.31 -24.55
CA LYS A 478 1.08 -39.51 -24.37
C LYS A 478 0.63 -39.25 -22.93
N SER A 479 1.52 -38.88 -22.02
CA SER A 479 1.22 -38.63 -20.62
C SER A 479 0.90 -37.15 -20.39
N GLU A 480 -0.17 -36.89 -19.67
CA GLU A 480 -0.57 -35.53 -19.25
C GLU A 480 0.05 -35.12 -17.89
N HIS A 481 0.88 -35.99 -17.31
CA HIS A 481 1.47 -35.73 -15.99
C HIS A 481 2.50 -34.60 -16.04
N PRO A 482 2.56 -33.69 -15.04
CA PRO A 482 3.55 -32.60 -15.03
C PRO A 482 5.01 -33.05 -15.16
N LEU A 483 5.38 -34.23 -14.63
CA LEU A 483 6.72 -34.80 -14.77
C LEU A 483 7.03 -35.22 -16.20
N ALA A 484 6.02 -35.68 -16.94
CA ALA A 484 6.15 -36.02 -18.37
C ALA A 484 6.52 -34.77 -19.18
N ARG A 485 5.83 -33.65 -18.90
CA ARG A 485 6.11 -32.38 -19.56
C ARG A 485 7.58 -31.95 -19.37
N ALA A 486 8.12 -32.13 -18.18
CA ALA A 486 9.55 -31.83 -17.90
C ALA A 486 10.48 -32.65 -18.76
N VAL A 487 10.20 -33.95 -18.92
CA VAL A 487 11.02 -34.86 -19.79
C VAL A 487 10.90 -34.48 -21.25
N LEU A 488 9.70 -34.12 -21.72
CA LEU A 488 9.44 -33.73 -23.11
C LEU A 488 10.14 -32.40 -23.45
N GLU A 489 10.07 -31.43 -22.55
CA GLU A 489 10.75 -30.12 -22.73
C GLU A 489 12.27 -30.29 -22.76
N TYR A 490 12.83 -31.08 -21.84
CA TYR A 490 14.26 -31.39 -21.82
C TYR A 490 14.72 -32.05 -23.11
N ALA A 491 13.96 -33.03 -23.63
CA ALA A 491 14.29 -33.69 -24.87
C ALA A 491 14.28 -32.70 -26.06
N LYS A 492 13.34 -31.75 -26.10
CA LYS A 492 13.29 -30.69 -27.12
C LYS A 492 14.49 -29.76 -27.02
N GLU A 493 14.86 -29.32 -25.83
CA GLU A 493 16.04 -28.47 -25.62
C GLU A 493 17.33 -29.12 -26.08
N LYS A 494 17.44 -30.44 -25.89
CA LYS A 494 18.59 -31.22 -26.33
C LYS A 494 18.55 -31.69 -27.80
N GLY A 495 17.44 -31.43 -28.49
CA GLY A 495 17.25 -31.87 -29.89
C GLY A 495 17.12 -33.38 -30.05
N VAL A 496 16.67 -34.09 -29.00
CA VAL A 496 16.54 -35.56 -28.94
C VAL A 496 15.10 -36.00 -29.15
N GLU A 497 14.31 -35.23 -29.85
CA GLU A 497 12.92 -35.58 -30.17
C GLU A 497 12.81 -36.82 -31.09
N SER A 498 11.80 -37.66 -30.87
CA SER A 498 11.53 -38.81 -31.73
C SER A 498 10.16 -38.67 -32.40
N LYS A 499 10.07 -39.10 -33.67
CA LYS A 499 8.82 -39.22 -34.39
C LYS A 499 8.05 -40.51 -34.01
N GLU A 500 8.74 -41.44 -33.35
CA GLU A 500 8.16 -42.72 -32.92
C GLU A 500 7.14 -42.49 -31.80
N GLU A 501 6.15 -43.35 -31.73
CA GLU A 501 5.11 -43.31 -30.70
C GLU A 501 4.93 -44.66 -30.04
N ALA A 502 4.77 -44.67 -28.72
CA ALA A 502 4.44 -45.90 -28.00
C ALA A 502 3.04 -46.37 -28.34
N GLU A 503 2.92 -47.62 -28.72
CA GLU A 503 1.67 -48.36 -28.84
C GLU A 503 1.27 -48.98 -27.48
N ASP A 504 0.04 -49.43 -27.33
CA ASP A 504 -0.47 -50.07 -26.09
C ASP A 504 -0.16 -49.28 -24.82
N PHE A 505 -0.18 -47.90 -24.93
CA PHE A 505 0.11 -47.02 -23.84
C PHE A 505 -0.88 -47.13 -22.70
N GLN A 506 -0.39 -47.27 -21.47
CA GLN A 506 -1.19 -47.31 -20.24
C GLN A 506 -0.53 -46.47 -19.16
N ALA A 507 -1.32 -45.55 -18.60
CA ALA A 507 -0.96 -44.81 -17.38
C ALA A 507 -1.48 -45.53 -16.15
N ILE A 508 -0.62 -45.88 -15.21
CA ILE A 508 -0.94 -46.62 -13.98
C ILE A 508 -0.86 -45.63 -12.83
N ALA A 509 -2.04 -45.20 -12.38
CA ALA A 509 -2.15 -44.14 -11.37
C ALA A 509 -1.27 -44.40 -10.14
N GLY A 510 -0.43 -43.40 -9.76
CA GLY A 510 0.45 -43.48 -8.62
C GLY A 510 1.69 -44.37 -8.76
N ASN A 511 1.88 -45.05 -9.89
CA ASN A 511 2.98 -45.98 -10.10
C ASN A 511 3.88 -45.61 -11.28
N GLY A 512 3.30 -45.40 -12.47
CA GLY A 512 4.09 -45.12 -13.66
C GLY A 512 3.36 -45.35 -14.96
N LEU A 513 4.11 -45.62 -16.03
CA LEU A 513 3.64 -45.74 -17.40
C LEU A 513 4.17 -47.07 -18.00
N SER A 514 3.41 -47.58 -18.93
CA SER A 514 3.86 -48.69 -19.79
C SER A 514 3.43 -48.42 -21.24
N GLY A 515 4.22 -48.95 -22.19
CA GLY A 515 3.93 -48.85 -23.62
C GLY A 515 4.84 -49.75 -24.42
N ARG A 516 4.50 -49.98 -25.69
CA ARG A 516 5.25 -50.83 -26.60
C ARG A 516 5.82 -50.00 -27.75
N LEU A 517 7.10 -50.15 -28.00
CA LEU A 517 7.77 -49.53 -29.16
C LEU A 517 8.29 -50.65 -30.07
N GLY A 518 7.59 -50.92 -31.17
CA GLY A 518 7.84 -52.10 -32.01
C GLY A 518 7.64 -53.38 -31.19
N GLU A 519 8.69 -54.21 -31.06
CA GLU A 519 8.68 -55.42 -30.24
C GLU A 519 9.07 -55.18 -28.78
N ALA A 520 9.56 -53.98 -28.45
CA ALA A 520 10.12 -53.70 -27.13
C ALA A 520 9.08 -53.10 -26.18
N TRP A 521 8.96 -53.67 -24.99
CA TRP A 521 8.17 -53.08 -23.91
C TRP A 521 8.93 -52.01 -23.15
N LEU A 522 8.32 -50.87 -22.98
CA LEU A 522 8.87 -49.73 -22.22
C LEU A 522 8.07 -49.55 -20.94
N TYR A 523 8.77 -49.31 -19.84
CA TYR A 523 8.17 -48.98 -18.55
C TYR A 523 8.87 -47.77 -17.98
N GLY A 524 8.08 -46.81 -17.42
CA GLY A 524 8.61 -45.66 -16.72
C GLY A 524 7.85 -45.43 -15.40
N GLY A 525 8.53 -45.03 -14.33
CA GLY A 525 7.83 -44.73 -13.09
C GLY A 525 8.69 -44.82 -11.82
N ASN A 526 7.99 -44.96 -10.67
CA ASN A 526 8.65 -45.03 -9.38
C ASN A 526 9.37 -46.37 -9.13
N LEU A 527 10.28 -46.38 -8.16
CA LEU A 527 11.08 -47.58 -7.82
C LEU A 527 10.19 -48.79 -7.51
N LYS A 528 9.10 -48.62 -6.79
CA LYS A 528 8.20 -49.73 -6.40
C LYS A 528 7.58 -50.40 -7.62
N TYR A 529 7.14 -49.64 -8.59
CA TYR A 529 6.56 -50.16 -9.81
C TYR A 529 7.64 -50.84 -10.69
N ILE A 530 8.79 -50.22 -10.83
CA ILE A 530 9.83 -50.73 -11.72
C ILE A 530 10.48 -51.99 -11.18
N ARG A 531 10.58 -52.18 -9.86
CA ARG A 531 11.01 -53.47 -9.25
C ARG A 531 10.13 -54.65 -9.62
N SER A 532 8.86 -54.42 -9.99
CA SER A 532 7.99 -55.50 -10.49
C SER A 532 8.23 -55.88 -11.97
N LYS A 533 9.07 -55.08 -12.68
CA LYS A 533 9.31 -55.21 -14.14
C LYS A 533 10.77 -55.50 -14.49
N SER A 534 11.74 -55.20 -13.61
CA SER A 534 13.15 -55.35 -13.85
C SER A 534 13.90 -55.50 -12.54
N GLU A 535 15.02 -56.21 -12.57
CA GLU A 535 16.02 -56.13 -11.51
C GLU A 535 16.74 -54.78 -11.56
N ILE A 536 16.88 -54.15 -10.42
CA ILE A 536 17.49 -52.82 -10.31
C ILE A 536 18.85 -52.99 -9.63
N PRO A 537 19.95 -52.59 -10.27
CA PRO A 537 21.27 -52.62 -9.65
C PRO A 537 21.35 -51.76 -8.40
N ASP A 538 22.07 -52.23 -7.36
CA ASP A 538 22.27 -51.49 -6.12
C ASP A 538 22.83 -50.09 -6.34
N ALA A 539 23.69 -49.90 -7.30
CA ALA A 539 24.22 -48.58 -7.66
C ALA A 539 23.14 -47.60 -8.14
N ALA A 540 22.16 -48.07 -8.93
CA ALA A 540 21.05 -47.27 -9.40
C ALA A 540 20.09 -46.90 -8.24
N GLU A 541 19.88 -47.83 -7.30
CA GLU A 541 19.06 -47.58 -6.13
C GLU A 541 19.70 -46.56 -5.16
N GLN A 542 21.03 -46.73 -4.93
CA GLN A 542 21.77 -45.73 -4.12
C GLN A 542 21.76 -44.35 -4.76
N GLN A 543 21.89 -44.27 -6.10
CA GLN A 543 21.80 -42.99 -6.80
C GLN A 543 20.41 -42.38 -6.71
N ALA A 544 19.34 -43.18 -6.85
CA ALA A 544 17.99 -42.70 -6.68
C ALA A 544 17.71 -42.21 -5.23
N GLN A 545 18.25 -42.91 -4.25
CA GLN A 545 18.19 -42.47 -2.85
C GLN A 545 18.89 -41.13 -2.63
N LYS A 546 20.05 -40.93 -3.28
CA LYS A 546 20.76 -39.65 -3.26
C LYS A 546 19.97 -38.56 -3.88
N PHE A 547 19.37 -38.76 -5.08
CA PHE A 547 18.50 -37.81 -5.72
C PHE A 547 17.29 -37.46 -4.83
N ALA A 548 16.67 -38.44 -4.18
CA ALA A 548 15.58 -38.23 -3.25
C ALA A 548 16.00 -37.44 -1.99
N GLN A 549 17.24 -37.65 -1.50
CA GLN A 549 17.82 -36.85 -0.41
C GLN A 549 18.05 -35.38 -0.81
N GLU A 550 18.34 -35.12 -2.09
CA GLU A 550 18.51 -33.80 -2.68
C GLU A 550 17.14 -33.12 -3.03
N GLY A 551 16.02 -33.77 -2.69
CA GLY A 551 14.68 -33.24 -2.96
C GLY A 551 14.18 -33.45 -4.39
N LYS A 552 14.85 -34.30 -5.17
CA LYS A 552 14.50 -34.61 -6.56
C LYS A 552 13.62 -35.88 -6.62
N THR A 553 12.81 -36.00 -7.64
CA THR A 553 11.97 -37.18 -7.91
C THR A 553 12.66 -38.05 -8.95
N PRO A 554 13.19 -39.22 -8.57
CA PRO A 554 13.82 -40.14 -9.52
C PRO A 554 12.74 -40.93 -10.28
N LEU A 555 12.76 -40.86 -11.62
CA LEU A 555 11.95 -41.61 -12.54
C LEU A 555 12.80 -42.67 -13.18
N PHE A 556 12.47 -43.94 -13.00
CA PHE A 556 13.17 -45.06 -13.57
C PHE A 556 12.61 -45.43 -14.93
N PHE A 557 13.44 -45.74 -15.90
CA PHE A 557 13.04 -46.20 -17.23
C PHE A 557 13.64 -47.55 -17.55
N VAL A 558 12.81 -48.44 -18.09
CA VAL A 558 13.14 -49.84 -18.41
C VAL A 558 12.69 -50.14 -19.82
N LYS A 559 13.48 -50.92 -20.56
CA LYS A 559 13.22 -51.44 -21.89
C LYS A 559 13.53 -52.97 -21.90
N ASN A 560 12.55 -53.79 -22.27
CA ASN A 560 12.65 -55.27 -22.30
C ASN A 560 13.27 -55.82 -20.99
N GLU A 561 12.69 -55.47 -19.83
CA GLU A 561 13.14 -55.92 -18.49
C GLU A 561 14.55 -55.50 -18.07
N LYS A 562 15.20 -54.61 -18.84
CA LYS A 562 16.50 -54.03 -18.50
C LYS A 562 16.38 -52.55 -18.15
N LEU A 563 16.99 -52.17 -17.02
CA LEU A 563 17.08 -50.76 -16.65
C LEU A 563 17.88 -50.01 -17.71
N ILE A 564 17.29 -48.90 -18.23
CA ILE A 564 17.97 -47.96 -19.14
C ILE A 564 18.62 -46.84 -18.34
N GLY A 565 17.97 -46.40 -17.26
CA GLY A 565 18.49 -45.33 -16.41
C GLY A 565 17.44 -44.66 -15.55
N ILE A 566 17.88 -43.62 -14.90
CA ILE A 566 17.08 -42.77 -14.01
C ILE A 566 17.12 -41.32 -14.52
N ILE A 567 15.97 -40.67 -14.59
CA ILE A 567 15.85 -39.25 -14.84
C ILE A 567 15.37 -38.61 -13.55
N ALA A 568 16.15 -37.70 -12.97
CA ALA A 568 15.74 -36.94 -11.80
C ALA A 568 15.03 -35.65 -12.24
N VAL A 569 13.82 -35.43 -11.68
CA VAL A 569 13.00 -34.26 -11.95
C VAL A 569 12.75 -33.52 -10.64
N ALA A 570 12.93 -32.23 -10.65
CA ALA A 570 12.64 -31.39 -9.48
C ALA A 570 11.99 -30.07 -9.88
N ASP A 571 11.25 -29.51 -8.94
CA ASP A 571 10.80 -28.12 -9.01
C ASP A 571 11.96 -27.22 -8.57
N VAL A 572 12.54 -26.48 -9.50
CA VAL A 572 13.79 -25.74 -9.33
C VAL A 572 13.57 -24.43 -8.60
N ILE A 573 14.45 -24.11 -7.66
CA ILE A 573 14.45 -22.82 -6.96
C ILE A 573 14.69 -21.69 -7.97
N LYS A 574 13.90 -20.62 -7.90
CA LYS A 574 14.11 -19.42 -8.73
C LYS A 574 15.48 -18.81 -8.42
N GLU A 575 16.16 -18.30 -9.43
CA GLU A 575 17.50 -17.72 -9.28
C GLU A 575 17.58 -16.58 -8.26
N ASP A 576 16.50 -15.80 -8.13
CA ASP A 576 16.41 -14.66 -7.24
C ASP A 576 16.00 -15.04 -5.80
N SER A 577 15.47 -16.25 -5.55
CA SER A 577 14.94 -16.66 -4.25
C SER A 577 15.95 -16.61 -3.11
N PRO A 578 17.18 -17.17 -3.23
CA PRO A 578 18.15 -17.10 -2.14
C PRO A 578 18.55 -15.66 -1.79
N GLN A 579 18.70 -14.81 -2.81
CA GLN A 579 19.03 -13.41 -2.60
C GLN A 579 17.86 -12.66 -1.92
N ALA A 580 16.63 -12.90 -2.34
CA ALA A 580 15.44 -12.30 -1.75
C ALA A 580 15.27 -12.69 -0.28
N VAL A 581 15.48 -13.96 0.07
CA VAL A 581 15.47 -14.46 1.45
C VAL A 581 16.52 -13.74 2.30
N LYS A 582 17.74 -13.64 1.79
CA LYS A 582 18.85 -12.94 2.47
C LYS A 582 18.53 -11.45 2.69
N GLU A 583 17.90 -10.80 1.72
CA GLU A 583 17.49 -9.40 1.85
C GLU A 583 16.41 -9.22 2.94
N LEU A 584 15.42 -10.12 3.01
CA LEU A 584 14.43 -10.11 4.09
C LEU A 584 15.07 -10.28 5.47
N GLN A 585 16.02 -11.22 5.61
CA GLN A 585 16.77 -11.43 6.84
C GLN A 585 17.60 -10.20 7.23
N ASN A 586 18.21 -9.51 6.25
CA ASN A 586 18.95 -8.26 6.48
C ASN A 586 18.03 -7.15 6.99
N MET A 587 16.76 -7.15 6.59
CA MET A 587 15.75 -6.23 7.13
C MET A 587 15.29 -6.59 8.55
N GLY A 588 15.79 -7.71 9.14
CA GLY A 588 15.38 -8.22 10.44
C GLY A 588 14.05 -8.97 10.42
N ILE A 589 13.68 -9.54 9.26
CA ILE A 589 12.45 -10.30 9.06
C ILE A 589 12.81 -11.78 9.11
N ARG A 590 12.05 -12.56 9.89
CA ARG A 590 12.15 -14.03 9.93
C ARG A 590 11.45 -14.61 8.72
N VAL A 591 12.12 -15.50 8.00
CA VAL A 591 11.59 -16.14 6.79
C VAL A 591 11.28 -17.60 7.08
N VAL A 592 10.02 -18.00 6.87
CA VAL A 592 9.49 -19.34 7.13
C VAL A 592 8.97 -19.93 5.83
N MET A 593 9.43 -21.11 5.45
CA MET A 593 8.89 -21.83 4.30
C MET A 593 7.78 -22.80 4.74
N LEU A 594 6.66 -22.79 4.02
CA LEU A 594 5.54 -23.71 4.19
C LEU A 594 5.47 -24.64 2.99
N THR A 595 5.32 -25.94 3.21
CA THR A 595 5.17 -26.92 2.11
C THR A 595 4.40 -28.15 2.53
N GLY A 596 3.68 -28.76 1.59
CA GLY A 596 3.07 -30.09 1.74
C GLY A 596 4.05 -31.25 1.59
N ASP A 597 5.31 -30.99 1.16
CA ASP A 597 6.30 -32.01 0.96
C ASP A 597 6.70 -32.70 2.27
N ASN A 598 7.30 -33.88 2.12
CA ASN A 598 7.92 -34.55 3.25
C ASN A 598 9.10 -33.74 3.84
N GLU A 599 9.41 -33.99 5.09
CA GLU A 599 10.41 -33.26 5.87
C GLU A 599 11.81 -33.21 5.22
N ARG A 600 12.24 -34.29 4.54
CA ARG A 600 13.56 -34.37 3.89
C ARG A 600 13.66 -33.41 2.72
N THR A 601 12.70 -33.50 1.78
CA THR A 601 12.63 -32.64 0.61
C THR A 601 12.51 -31.17 1.03
N ALA A 602 11.64 -30.92 2.01
CA ALA A 602 11.41 -29.58 2.54
C ALA A 602 12.69 -28.97 3.14
N LYS A 603 13.45 -29.73 3.94
CA LYS A 603 14.72 -29.26 4.52
C LYS A 603 15.77 -28.96 3.45
N ALA A 604 15.93 -29.86 2.46
CA ALA A 604 16.88 -29.65 1.37
C ALA A 604 16.61 -28.34 0.59
N ILE A 605 15.34 -28.08 0.25
CA ILE A 605 14.96 -26.85 -0.44
C ILE A 605 15.11 -25.63 0.46
N GLY A 606 14.74 -25.75 1.74
CA GLY A 606 14.87 -24.66 2.71
C GLY A 606 16.33 -24.25 2.95
N GLU A 607 17.25 -25.20 3.01
CA GLU A 607 18.69 -24.95 3.12
C GLU A 607 19.24 -24.25 1.87
N GLN A 608 18.83 -24.70 0.67
CA GLN A 608 19.23 -24.05 -0.58
C GLN A 608 18.68 -22.63 -0.71
N ALA A 609 17.44 -22.40 -0.29
CA ALA A 609 16.81 -21.07 -0.27
C ALA A 609 17.34 -20.18 0.86
N GLY A 610 17.93 -20.76 1.91
CA GLY A 610 18.48 -20.06 3.06
C GLY A 610 17.43 -19.54 4.05
N VAL A 611 16.24 -20.17 4.15
CA VAL A 611 15.17 -19.76 5.07
C VAL A 611 15.52 -20.06 6.53
N ASP A 612 14.92 -19.31 7.49
CA ASP A 612 15.20 -19.48 8.92
C ASP A 612 14.47 -20.69 9.51
N GLU A 613 13.33 -21.08 8.95
CA GLU A 613 12.50 -22.18 9.45
C GLU A 613 11.75 -22.84 8.30
N VAL A 614 11.59 -24.15 8.39
CA VAL A 614 10.83 -24.97 7.43
C VAL A 614 9.71 -25.69 8.18
N ILE A 615 8.47 -25.56 7.71
CA ILE A 615 7.30 -26.29 8.21
C ILE A 615 6.81 -27.19 7.07
N ALA A 616 7.11 -28.48 7.20
CA ALA A 616 6.83 -29.51 6.22
C ALA A 616 5.51 -30.25 6.49
N GLY A 617 4.97 -30.96 5.48
CA GLY A 617 3.79 -31.79 5.64
C GLY A 617 2.48 -31.02 5.86
N VAL A 618 2.45 -29.74 5.51
CA VAL A 618 1.29 -28.87 5.72
C VAL A 618 0.33 -29.01 4.54
N LEU A 619 -0.80 -29.66 4.76
CA LEU A 619 -1.88 -29.71 3.77
C LEU A 619 -2.45 -28.30 3.52
N PRO A 620 -3.11 -28.05 2.36
CA PRO A 620 -3.68 -26.74 2.04
C PRO A 620 -4.55 -26.15 3.15
N GLU A 621 -5.42 -26.96 3.76
CA GLU A 621 -6.30 -26.56 4.86
C GLU A 621 -5.53 -26.24 6.16
N GLY A 622 -4.35 -26.81 6.35
CA GLY A 622 -3.48 -26.60 7.51
C GLY A 622 -2.68 -25.30 7.44
N LYS A 623 -2.46 -24.72 6.25
CA LYS A 623 -1.66 -23.51 6.07
C LYS A 623 -2.24 -22.33 6.88
N GLU A 624 -3.56 -22.18 6.91
CA GLU A 624 -4.23 -21.14 7.71
C GLU A 624 -3.92 -21.27 9.21
N ALA A 625 -3.94 -22.50 9.75
CA ALA A 625 -3.65 -22.73 11.16
C ALA A 625 -2.19 -22.38 11.52
N VAL A 626 -1.25 -22.67 10.62
CA VAL A 626 0.15 -22.29 10.77
C VAL A 626 0.29 -20.77 10.80
N ILE A 627 -0.35 -20.04 9.86
CA ILE A 627 -0.34 -18.57 9.84
C ILE A 627 -0.92 -18.01 11.14
N ARG A 628 -2.02 -18.58 11.65
CA ARG A 628 -2.62 -18.20 12.93
C ARG A 628 -1.64 -18.35 14.10
N SER A 629 -0.86 -19.43 14.10
CA SER A 629 0.20 -19.68 15.10
C SER A 629 1.33 -18.64 14.99
N LEU A 630 1.82 -18.37 13.77
CA LEU A 630 2.88 -17.39 13.52
C LEU A 630 2.46 -15.97 13.93
N LYS A 631 1.18 -15.59 13.76
CA LYS A 631 0.64 -14.27 14.17
C LYS A 631 0.74 -14.02 15.67
N LYS A 632 0.80 -15.06 16.50
CA LYS A 632 1.07 -14.90 17.95
C LYS A 632 2.50 -14.42 18.22
N LYS A 633 3.44 -14.73 17.30
CA LYS A 633 4.87 -14.38 17.41
C LYS A 633 5.20 -13.02 16.79
N GLY A 634 4.38 -12.49 15.90
CA GLY A 634 4.62 -11.20 15.25
C GLY A 634 3.66 -10.91 14.09
N LYS A 635 3.88 -9.79 13.37
CA LYS A 635 3.14 -9.44 12.16
C LYS A 635 3.60 -10.31 11.00
N VAL A 636 2.67 -11.06 10.40
CA VAL A 636 2.93 -12.07 9.38
C VAL A 636 2.48 -11.58 8.00
N ALA A 637 3.38 -11.64 7.02
CA ALA A 637 3.03 -11.61 5.61
C ALA A 637 3.07 -13.05 5.06
N MET A 638 2.02 -13.49 4.39
CA MET A 638 1.99 -14.75 3.63
C MET A 638 2.19 -14.45 2.15
N VAL A 639 3.07 -15.20 1.50
CA VAL A 639 3.33 -15.11 0.06
C VAL A 639 2.98 -16.44 -0.59
N GLY A 640 2.15 -16.40 -1.63
CA GLY A 640 1.71 -17.59 -2.38
C GLY A 640 1.19 -17.20 -3.77
N ASP A 641 1.02 -18.19 -4.65
CA ASP A 641 0.63 -18.01 -6.05
C ASP A 641 -0.70 -18.67 -6.42
N GLY A 642 -1.21 -19.57 -5.58
CA GLY A 642 -2.29 -20.49 -5.91
C GLY A 642 -3.58 -20.31 -5.13
N ILE A 643 -4.63 -20.99 -5.63
CA ILE A 643 -5.94 -21.12 -4.99
C ILE A 643 -5.81 -21.74 -3.58
N ASN A 644 -4.87 -22.66 -3.42
CA ASN A 644 -4.63 -23.38 -2.17
C ASN A 644 -4.12 -22.46 -1.05
N ASP A 645 -3.57 -21.30 -1.39
CA ASP A 645 -3.03 -20.34 -0.44
C ASP A 645 -4.04 -19.27 -0.03
N ALA A 646 -5.17 -19.14 -0.73
CA ALA A 646 -6.15 -18.08 -0.49
C ALA A 646 -6.63 -17.99 0.99
N PRO A 647 -6.89 -19.10 1.70
CA PRO A 647 -7.24 -19.03 3.12
C PRO A 647 -6.10 -18.51 3.99
N ALA A 648 -4.85 -18.88 3.67
CA ALA A 648 -3.66 -18.45 4.38
C ALA A 648 -3.33 -16.98 4.09
N LEU A 649 -3.47 -16.54 2.83
CA LEU A 649 -3.32 -15.15 2.39
C LEU A 649 -4.29 -14.23 3.14
N THR A 650 -5.58 -14.60 3.16
CA THR A 650 -6.62 -13.84 3.87
C THR A 650 -6.39 -13.83 5.40
N ARG A 651 -5.84 -14.89 5.96
CA ARG A 651 -5.60 -15.00 7.40
C ARG A 651 -4.40 -14.19 7.88
N ALA A 652 -3.40 -14.00 7.07
CA ALA A 652 -2.20 -13.24 7.38
C ALA A 652 -2.53 -11.79 7.79
N ASP A 653 -1.57 -11.05 8.32
CA ASP A 653 -1.72 -9.59 8.48
C ASP A 653 -1.61 -8.90 7.13
N ILE A 654 -0.85 -9.50 6.20
CA ILE A 654 -0.74 -9.11 4.79
C ILE A 654 -0.66 -10.37 3.93
N GLY A 655 -1.57 -10.52 2.98
CA GLY A 655 -1.48 -11.52 1.91
C GLY A 655 -0.77 -10.91 0.69
N ILE A 656 0.20 -11.61 0.14
CA ILE A 656 0.97 -11.21 -1.05
C ILE A 656 0.82 -12.29 -2.11
N ALA A 657 0.12 -11.99 -3.21
CA ALA A 657 0.06 -12.87 -4.38
C ALA A 657 1.26 -12.59 -5.29
N ILE A 658 1.97 -13.67 -5.71
CA ILE A 658 3.16 -13.58 -6.56
C ILE A 658 2.85 -14.12 -7.97
N GLY A 659 3.36 -13.41 -9.00
CA GLY A 659 3.06 -13.71 -10.39
C GLY A 659 1.66 -13.28 -10.79
N ALA A 660 1.31 -13.45 -12.06
CA ALA A 660 -0.08 -13.29 -12.52
C ALA A 660 -0.94 -14.47 -12.04
N GLY A 661 -0.93 -14.73 -10.71
CA GLY A 661 -1.58 -15.85 -10.06
C GLY A 661 -3.06 -16.01 -10.42
N THR A 662 -3.71 -17.04 -9.90
CA THR A 662 -5.13 -17.24 -10.15
C THR A 662 -5.94 -16.05 -9.66
N ASP A 663 -7.04 -15.72 -10.33
CA ASP A 663 -7.94 -14.63 -9.94
C ASP A 663 -8.33 -14.72 -8.44
N ILE A 664 -8.47 -15.94 -7.92
CA ILE A 664 -8.78 -16.21 -6.51
C ILE A 664 -7.64 -15.79 -5.57
N ALA A 665 -6.39 -16.06 -5.93
CA ALA A 665 -5.24 -15.64 -5.13
C ALA A 665 -5.08 -14.12 -5.17
N ILE A 666 -5.30 -13.52 -6.34
CA ILE A 666 -5.31 -12.06 -6.51
C ILE A 666 -6.40 -11.46 -5.61
N ASP A 667 -7.62 -12.01 -5.60
CA ASP A 667 -8.72 -11.48 -4.79
C ASP A 667 -8.45 -11.59 -3.28
N ALA A 668 -7.84 -12.68 -2.83
CA ALA A 668 -7.53 -12.96 -1.43
C ALA A 668 -6.34 -12.13 -0.89
N ALA A 669 -5.46 -11.63 -1.76
CA ALA A 669 -4.25 -10.92 -1.36
C ALA A 669 -4.48 -9.42 -1.13
N ASP A 670 -3.67 -8.81 -0.29
CA ASP A 670 -3.58 -7.37 -0.05
C ASP A 670 -2.59 -6.68 -0.99
N VAL A 671 -1.57 -7.42 -1.42
CA VAL A 671 -0.52 -6.96 -2.34
C VAL A 671 -0.41 -7.95 -3.49
N VAL A 672 -0.37 -7.45 -4.72
CA VAL A 672 -0.21 -8.25 -5.93
C VAL A 672 1.13 -7.90 -6.58
N LEU A 673 1.97 -8.91 -6.78
CA LEU A 673 3.23 -8.81 -7.50
C LEU A 673 3.00 -9.35 -8.91
N MET A 674 3.08 -8.48 -9.91
CA MET A 674 2.80 -8.84 -11.31
C MET A 674 3.85 -9.77 -11.91
N LYS A 675 5.05 -9.75 -11.34
CA LYS A 675 6.16 -10.60 -11.74
C LYS A 675 6.24 -11.83 -10.85
N SER A 676 6.66 -12.96 -11.44
CA SER A 676 6.91 -14.17 -10.68
C SER A 676 8.31 -14.19 -10.03
N ARG A 677 8.73 -13.07 -9.41
CA ARG A 677 10.04 -12.93 -8.76
C ARG A 677 9.91 -12.72 -7.26
N LEU A 678 10.63 -13.52 -6.49
CA LEU A 678 10.60 -13.39 -5.03
C LEU A 678 11.26 -12.08 -4.56
N SER A 679 12.19 -11.51 -5.33
CA SER A 679 12.83 -10.21 -5.08
C SER A 679 11.86 -9.02 -5.00
N ASP A 680 10.65 -9.15 -5.55
CA ASP A 680 9.63 -8.12 -5.44
C ASP A 680 9.01 -8.04 -4.03
N VAL A 681 9.11 -9.12 -3.22
CA VAL A 681 8.65 -9.12 -1.82
C VAL A 681 9.48 -8.16 -0.94
N PRO A 682 10.83 -8.29 -0.86
CA PRO A 682 11.62 -7.30 -0.15
C PRO A 682 11.48 -5.88 -0.73
N ALA A 683 11.32 -5.74 -2.06
CA ALA A 683 11.08 -4.43 -2.69
C ALA A 683 9.76 -3.80 -2.24
N ALA A 684 8.68 -4.57 -2.14
CA ALA A 684 7.39 -4.11 -1.61
C ALA A 684 7.50 -3.62 -0.16
N ILE A 685 8.19 -4.37 0.69
CA ILE A 685 8.40 -4.02 2.09
C ILE A 685 9.26 -2.75 2.21
N ARG A 686 10.32 -2.60 1.39
CA ARG A 686 11.15 -1.38 1.35
C ARG A 686 10.34 -0.17 0.94
N MET A 687 9.53 -0.30 -0.11
CA MET A 687 8.67 0.79 -0.60
C MET A 687 7.68 1.23 0.48
N SER A 688 7.05 0.28 1.14
CA SER A 688 6.16 0.55 2.27
C SER A 688 6.89 1.26 3.41
N ARG A 689 8.05 0.77 3.85
CA ARG A 689 8.87 1.39 4.91
C ARG A 689 9.33 2.80 4.55
N ALA A 690 9.71 3.02 3.29
CA ALA A 690 10.10 4.34 2.79
C ALA A 690 8.92 5.31 2.82
N THR A 691 7.74 4.86 2.40
CA THR A 691 6.51 5.65 2.44
C THR A 691 6.12 6.00 3.88
N LEU A 692 6.15 5.03 4.80
CA LEU A 692 5.88 5.27 6.22
C LEU A 692 6.86 6.27 6.84
N ARG A 693 8.16 6.14 6.53
CA ARG A 693 9.17 7.10 7.00
C ARG A 693 8.87 8.50 6.48
N ASN A 694 8.54 8.63 5.21
CA ASN A 694 8.17 9.91 4.59
C ASN A 694 6.93 10.52 5.27
N ILE A 695 5.92 9.69 5.59
CA ILE A 695 4.73 10.14 6.35
C ILE A 695 5.14 10.67 7.73
N HIS A 696 5.98 9.93 8.47
CA HIS A 696 6.44 10.37 9.79
C HIS A 696 7.25 11.66 9.73
N GLU A 697 8.13 11.81 8.74
CA GLU A 697 8.88 13.06 8.49
C GLU A 697 7.92 14.23 8.22
N ASN A 698 6.94 14.02 7.35
CA ASN A 698 5.94 15.03 7.02
C ASN A 698 5.09 15.43 8.23
N LEU A 699 4.64 14.46 9.03
CA LEU A 699 3.89 14.72 10.26
C LEU A 699 4.74 15.44 11.30
N PHE A 700 5.99 15.03 11.49
CA PHE A 700 6.91 15.68 12.39
C PHE A 700 7.08 17.18 12.04
N TRP A 701 7.40 17.49 10.79
CA TRP A 701 7.57 18.87 10.35
C TRP A 701 6.27 19.69 10.41
N ALA A 702 5.12 19.05 10.09
CA ALA A 702 3.82 19.70 10.19
C ALA A 702 3.42 20.10 11.61
N PHE A 703 3.91 19.39 12.64
CA PHE A 703 3.72 19.77 14.04
C PHE A 703 4.81 20.70 14.57
N PHE A 704 6.06 20.43 14.21
CA PHE A 704 7.22 21.10 14.77
C PHE A 704 7.18 22.61 14.55
N TYR A 705 6.84 23.06 13.35
CA TYR A 705 6.75 24.50 13.07
C TYR A 705 5.62 25.18 13.86
N ASN A 706 4.51 24.49 14.14
CA ASN A 706 3.43 25.01 14.96
C ASN A 706 3.83 25.14 16.43
N VAL A 707 4.58 24.17 16.96
CA VAL A 707 5.08 24.20 18.36
C VAL A 707 5.98 25.41 18.59
N ILE A 708 6.77 25.81 17.61
CA ILE A 708 7.64 27.00 17.68
C ILE A 708 6.84 28.26 17.32
N GLY A 709 6.01 28.18 16.27
CA GLY A 709 5.34 29.34 15.70
C GLY A 709 4.24 29.90 16.58
N ILE A 710 3.46 29.04 17.27
CA ILE A 710 2.34 29.51 18.12
C ILE A 710 2.83 30.38 19.28
N PRO A 711 3.85 29.99 20.09
CA PRO A 711 4.39 30.87 21.13
C PRO A 711 4.96 32.18 20.58
N LEU A 712 5.63 32.13 19.42
CA LEU A 712 6.16 33.32 18.76
C LEU A 712 5.04 34.25 18.31
N ALA A 713 3.98 33.72 17.69
CA ALA A 713 2.79 34.46 17.28
C ALA A 713 2.03 35.06 18.45
N ALA A 714 1.92 34.30 19.55
CA ALA A 714 1.31 34.78 20.81
C ALA A 714 2.12 35.91 21.49
N GLY A 715 3.36 36.13 21.06
CA GLY A 715 4.20 37.19 21.60
C GLY A 715 4.92 36.85 22.91
N VAL A 716 5.08 35.55 23.24
CA VAL A 716 5.76 35.09 24.47
C VAL A 716 7.17 35.69 24.61
N TRP A 717 7.83 35.91 23.49
CA TRP A 717 9.21 36.46 23.45
C TRP A 717 9.31 37.97 23.37
N ILE A 718 8.16 38.69 23.24
CA ILE A 718 8.16 40.17 23.16
C ILE A 718 8.78 40.80 24.42
N PRO A 719 8.42 40.34 25.66
CA PRO A 719 9.00 40.97 26.86
C PRO A 719 10.53 40.78 27.04
N LEU A 720 11.12 39.71 26.40
CA LEU A 720 12.53 39.37 26.53
C LEU A 720 13.38 39.89 25.38
N PHE A 721 12.85 39.84 24.13
CA PHE A 721 13.63 40.06 22.90
C PHE A 721 12.97 41.05 21.94
N GLU A 722 11.82 41.62 22.27
CA GLU A 722 10.99 42.48 21.42
C GLU A 722 10.60 41.84 20.06
N TRP A 723 10.68 40.49 19.96
CA TRP A 723 10.38 39.77 18.74
C TRP A 723 8.88 39.75 18.50
N GLN A 724 8.44 40.42 17.45
CA GLN A 724 7.03 40.48 17.05
C GLN A 724 6.85 39.77 15.71
N LEU A 725 5.93 38.82 15.67
CA LEU A 725 5.53 38.16 14.42
C LEU A 725 4.35 38.91 13.80
N ASN A 726 4.55 39.45 12.60
CA ASN A 726 3.42 39.98 11.82
C ASN A 726 2.58 38.80 11.26
N PRO A 727 1.24 38.89 11.27
CA PRO A 727 0.33 37.85 10.74
C PRO A 727 0.66 37.43 9.30
N MET A 728 1.18 38.31 8.46
CA MET A 728 1.59 38.02 7.07
C MET A 728 2.69 36.95 6.99
N PHE A 729 3.70 37.03 7.88
CA PHE A 729 4.77 36.02 7.92
C PHE A 729 4.24 34.68 8.38
N GLY A 730 3.25 34.65 9.27
CA GLY A 730 2.53 33.45 9.67
C GLY A 730 1.83 32.76 8.47
N ALA A 731 1.14 33.54 7.64
CA ALA A 731 0.49 33.02 6.43
C ALA A 731 1.48 32.52 5.38
N ALA A 732 2.63 33.21 5.22
CA ALA A 732 3.68 32.76 4.33
C ALA A 732 4.33 31.44 4.79
N ALA A 733 4.65 31.32 6.08
CA ALA A 733 5.21 30.11 6.68
C ALA A 733 4.27 28.90 6.52
N MET A 734 2.96 29.12 6.74
CA MET A 734 1.93 28.09 6.54
C MET A 734 1.89 27.60 5.09
N SER A 735 1.93 28.50 4.11
CA SER A 735 1.91 28.15 2.68
C SER A 735 3.16 27.37 2.29
N LEU A 736 4.32 27.76 2.81
CA LEU A 736 5.60 27.08 2.58
C LEU A 736 5.61 25.68 3.21
N SER A 737 5.03 25.49 4.39
CA SER A 737 4.93 24.19 5.06
C SER A 737 4.21 23.16 4.19
N SER A 738 3.06 23.51 3.60
CA SER A 738 2.32 22.63 2.69
C SER A 738 3.14 22.27 1.45
N PHE A 739 3.87 23.23 0.89
CA PHE A 739 4.78 22.98 -0.24
C PHE A 739 5.92 22.03 0.14
N CYS A 740 6.53 22.18 1.30
CA CYS A 740 7.61 21.31 1.79
C CYS A 740 7.13 19.86 1.96
N VAL A 741 5.95 19.65 2.55
CA VAL A 741 5.37 18.30 2.74
C VAL A 741 5.18 17.61 1.40
N VAL A 742 4.60 18.29 0.41
CA VAL A 742 4.40 17.68 -0.91
C VAL A 742 5.72 17.41 -1.63
N THR A 743 6.67 18.35 -1.56
CA THR A 743 8.00 18.16 -2.17
C THR A 743 8.73 17.00 -1.53
N ASN A 744 8.63 16.83 -0.20
CA ASN A 744 9.20 15.68 0.49
C ASN A 744 8.55 14.37 0.05
N ALA A 745 7.22 14.32 -0.11
CA ALA A 745 6.53 13.13 -0.62
C ALA A 745 6.96 12.79 -2.06
N LEU A 746 7.16 13.78 -2.93
CA LEU A 746 7.65 13.56 -4.30
C LEU A 746 9.07 12.98 -4.36
N ARG A 747 9.88 13.08 -3.29
CA ARG A 747 11.20 12.40 -3.20
C ARG A 747 11.09 10.89 -3.33
N LEU A 748 9.93 10.29 -2.98
CA LEU A 748 9.69 8.87 -3.18
C LEU A 748 9.78 8.43 -4.65
N ASN A 749 9.59 9.33 -5.62
CA ASN A 749 9.79 9.03 -7.05
C ASN A 749 11.23 8.67 -7.41
N TRP A 750 12.19 9.04 -6.58
CA TRP A 750 13.61 8.75 -6.76
C TRP A 750 14.09 7.59 -5.88
N PHE A 751 13.18 6.96 -5.14
CA PHE A 751 13.52 5.85 -4.26
C PHE A 751 13.80 4.58 -5.06
N LYS A 752 14.96 3.96 -4.78
CA LYS A 752 15.39 2.71 -5.41
C LYS A 752 14.97 1.52 -4.55
N MET A 753 13.83 0.92 -4.86
CA MET A 753 13.23 -0.13 -4.04
C MET A 753 13.98 -1.47 -4.08
N TYR A 754 14.79 -1.70 -5.12
CA TYR A 754 15.61 -2.92 -5.25
C TYR A 754 17.01 -2.76 -4.65
N ASP A 755 17.35 -1.61 -4.07
CA ASP A 755 18.64 -1.36 -3.42
C ASP A 755 18.55 -1.68 -1.93
N GLY A 756 19.13 -2.82 -1.53
CA GLY A 756 19.18 -3.30 -0.14
C GLY A 756 20.27 -2.67 0.73
N SER A 757 21.14 -1.81 0.18
CA SER A 757 22.30 -1.25 0.90
C SER A 757 21.93 -0.43 2.14
N HIS A 758 20.70 0.07 2.21
CA HIS A 758 20.20 0.94 3.28
C HIS A 758 19.17 0.28 4.18
N ASP A 759 19.02 -1.04 4.10
CA ASP A 759 18.06 -1.78 4.92
C ASP A 759 18.37 -1.65 6.41
N LYS A 760 17.33 -1.33 7.19
CA LYS A 760 17.42 -1.24 8.65
C LYS A 760 16.58 -2.34 9.26
N LYS A 761 17.18 -3.10 10.20
CA LYS A 761 16.44 -4.07 11.01
C LYS A 761 15.30 -3.38 11.76
N VAL A 762 14.11 -3.97 11.73
CA VAL A 762 13.01 -3.52 12.58
C VAL A 762 13.43 -3.72 14.03
N ARG A 763 13.40 -2.68 14.84
CA ARG A 763 13.58 -2.82 16.28
C ARG A 763 12.42 -3.66 16.80
N ALA A 764 12.71 -4.88 17.24
CA ALA A 764 11.76 -5.69 17.99
C ALA A 764 11.20 -4.83 19.13
N ASN A 765 9.88 -4.81 19.26
CA ASN A 765 9.22 -4.02 20.28
C ASN A 765 9.80 -4.45 21.65
N ARG A 766 10.52 -3.58 22.33
CA ARG A 766 11.18 -3.87 23.63
C ARG A 766 10.21 -4.42 24.67
N SER A 767 8.93 -4.14 24.53
CA SER A 767 7.88 -4.68 25.39
C SER A 767 7.63 -6.18 25.16
N LYS A 768 7.78 -6.71 23.91
CA LYS A 768 7.63 -8.14 23.63
C LYS A 768 8.87 -8.94 24.00
N LYS A 769 10.07 -8.38 23.76
CA LYS A 769 11.31 -9.02 24.22
C LYS A 769 11.36 -9.16 25.76
N LYS A 770 10.72 -8.24 26.46
CA LYS A 770 10.55 -8.32 27.92
C LYS A 770 9.50 -9.36 28.32
N GLN A 771 8.47 -9.61 27.49
CA GLN A 771 7.50 -10.67 27.69
C GLN A 771 8.04 -12.07 27.29
N GLU A 772 8.87 -12.17 26.25
CA GLU A 772 9.53 -13.42 25.85
C GLU A 772 10.70 -13.79 26.79
N GLU A 773 11.36 -12.82 27.41
CA GLU A 773 12.35 -13.04 28.46
C GLU A 773 11.68 -13.39 29.82
N GLU A 774 10.37 -13.19 29.97
CA GLU A 774 9.58 -13.49 31.15
C GLU A 774 8.79 -14.81 31.04
N MET A 775 8.70 -15.46 29.89
CA MET A 775 8.20 -16.84 29.81
C MET A 775 9.33 -17.83 30.16
N MET A 776 9.56 -17.99 31.44
CA MET A 776 10.47 -19.02 31.94
C MET A 776 9.73 -20.35 31.95
N THR A 777 10.24 -21.34 31.22
CA THR A 777 9.83 -22.73 31.39
C THR A 777 10.70 -23.36 32.46
N LYS A 778 10.07 -24.07 33.40
CA LYS A 778 10.76 -24.89 34.43
C LYS A 778 10.30 -26.32 34.31
N THR A 779 11.25 -27.25 34.45
CA THR A 779 10.97 -28.68 34.46
C THR A 779 11.06 -29.21 35.90
N ILE A 780 9.95 -29.72 36.39
CA ILE A 780 9.84 -30.29 37.73
C ILE A 780 9.92 -31.81 37.59
N LYS A 781 10.87 -32.45 38.26
CA LYS A 781 10.99 -33.90 38.36
C LYS A 781 10.15 -34.41 39.53
N ILE A 782 9.22 -35.33 39.26
CA ILE A 782 8.20 -35.77 40.23
C ILE A 782 8.21 -37.29 40.32
N GLU A 783 8.33 -37.80 41.51
CA GLU A 783 8.20 -39.23 41.83
C GLU A 783 6.83 -39.51 42.45
N GLY A 784 6.30 -40.72 42.20
CA GLY A 784 5.04 -41.20 42.76
C GLY A 784 3.83 -41.10 41.79
N MET A 785 3.99 -40.54 40.59
CA MET A 785 2.92 -40.53 39.57
C MET A 785 2.88 -41.90 38.86
N MET A 786 1.74 -42.59 38.89
CA MET A 786 1.59 -43.93 38.33
C MET A 786 0.57 -44.04 37.18
N CYS A 787 -0.17 -43.00 36.88
CA CYS A 787 -1.23 -43.03 35.85
C CYS A 787 -1.67 -41.64 35.42
N GLY A 788 -2.45 -41.55 34.29
CA GLY A 788 -2.96 -40.29 33.79
C GLY A 788 -3.88 -39.50 34.74
N HIS A 789 -4.40 -40.13 35.77
CA HIS A 789 -5.15 -39.42 36.83
C HIS A 789 -4.22 -38.60 37.74
N CYS A 790 -3.01 -39.13 38.00
CA CYS A 790 -1.96 -38.42 38.71
C CYS A 790 -1.47 -37.20 37.91
N GLU A 791 -1.32 -37.32 36.59
CA GLU A 791 -0.97 -36.20 35.71
C GLU A 791 -2.00 -35.08 35.81
N ALA A 792 -3.30 -35.42 35.70
CA ALA A 792 -4.37 -34.45 35.79
C ALA A 792 -4.42 -33.73 37.14
N ALA A 793 -4.10 -34.45 38.26
CA ALA A 793 -4.07 -33.87 39.59
C ALA A 793 -2.91 -32.88 39.76
N VAL A 794 -1.71 -33.25 39.32
CA VAL A 794 -0.52 -32.40 39.36
C VAL A 794 -0.67 -31.21 38.42
N LYS A 795 -1.15 -31.45 37.20
CA LYS A 795 -1.45 -30.37 36.22
C LYS A 795 -2.38 -29.32 36.81
N LYS A 796 -3.48 -29.75 37.38
CA LYS A 796 -4.48 -28.86 37.99
C LYS A 796 -3.91 -28.09 39.19
N ALA A 797 -3.03 -28.69 39.97
CA ALA A 797 -2.38 -28.03 41.11
C ALA A 797 -1.40 -26.95 40.66
N LEU A 798 -0.63 -27.20 39.61
CA LEU A 798 0.31 -26.23 39.01
C LEU A 798 -0.40 -25.11 38.29
N GLU A 799 -1.42 -25.41 37.48
CA GLU A 799 -2.21 -24.42 36.77
C GLU A 799 -3.15 -23.56 37.66
N ALA A 800 -3.32 -23.97 38.94
CA ALA A 800 -4.03 -23.15 39.93
C ALA A 800 -3.19 -22.00 40.49
N LEU A 801 -1.90 -21.95 40.19
CA LEU A 801 -1.02 -20.84 40.60
C LEU A 801 -1.11 -19.70 39.60
N ASP A 802 -1.37 -18.49 40.03
CA ASP A 802 -1.55 -17.30 39.19
C ASP A 802 -0.35 -17.01 38.27
N GLN A 803 0.84 -17.51 38.62
CA GLN A 803 2.09 -17.34 37.88
C GLN A 803 2.34 -18.41 36.83
N VAL A 804 1.51 -19.46 36.75
CA VAL A 804 1.60 -20.57 35.81
C VAL A 804 0.60 -20.39 34.67
N GLU A 805 1.07 -20.32 33.47
CA GLU A 805 0.21 -20.20 32.26
C GLU A 805 -0.29 -21.57 31.79
N THR A 806 0.62 -22.56 31.75
CA THR A 806 0.31 -23.96 31.38
C THR A 806 1.26 -24.91 32.04
N ALA A 807 0.79 -26.16 32.34
CA ALA A 807 1.62 -27.24 32.80
C ALA A 807 1.39 -28.49 31.95
N GLU A 808 2.47 -29.03 31.38
CA GLU A 808 2.47 -30.33 30.70
C GLU A 808 3.10 -31.39 31.63
N VAL A 809 2.30 -32.34 32.07
CA VAL A 809 2.71 -33.37 33.03
C VAL A 809 2.71 -34.74 32.38
N SER A 810 3.78 -35.49 32.54
CA SER A 810 3.93 -36.86 32.06
C SER A 810 4.32 -37.82 33.21
N HIS A 811 3.47 -38.81 33.52
CA HIS A 811 3.78 -39.86 34.50
C HIS A 811 4.81 -40.85 33.98
N GLU A 812 4.87 -41.08 32.65
CA GLU A 812 5.85 -41.95 32.02
C GLU A 812 7.28 -41.35 32.12
N ALA A 813 7.40 -40.02 31.96
CA ALA A 813 8.67 -39.33 32.07
C ALA A 813 9.00 -38.91 33.50
N GLY A 814 8.04 -38.98 34.42
CA GLY A 814 8.22 -38.49 35.82
C GLY A 814 8.45 -36.97 35.87
N THR A 815 7.92 -36.21 34.95
CA THR A 815 8.21 -34.76 34.85
C THR A 815 6.95 -33.90 34.61
N ALA A 816 7.00 -32.65 35.09
CA ALA A 816 6.06 -31.60 34.72
C ALA A 816 6.82 -30.40 34.17
N VAL A 817 6.53 -30.01 32.91
CA VAL A 817 7.04 -28.79 32.26
C VAL A 817 6.06 -27.68 32.50
N VAL A 818 6.47 -26.64 33.20
CA VAL A 818 5.62 -25.51 33.59
C VAL A 818 6.04 -24.26 32.86
N THR A 819 5.11 -23.61 32.14
CA THR A 819 5.32 -22.31 31.52
C THR A 819 4.82 -21.22 32.46
N LEU A 820 5.71 -20.32 32.83
CA LEU A 820 5.45 -19.26 33.79
C LEU A 820 5.22 -17.91 33.10
N ASN A 821 4.21 -17.18 33.54
CA ASN A 821 3.93 -15.80 33.10
C ASN A 821 4.64 -14.74 33.97
N SER A 822 5.18 -15.16 35.15
CA SER A 822 5.96 -14.29 36.05
C SER A 822 6.89 -15.14 36.92
N LYS A 823 7.89 -14.50 37.55
CA LYS A 823 8.84 -15.22 38.44
C LYS A 823 8.12 -15.83 39.64
N ILE A 824 8.30 -17.13 39.86
CA ILE A 824 7.83 -17.88 40.99
C ILE A 824 9.01 -18.60 41.67
N SER A 825 9.01 -18.72 43.01
CA SER A 825 10.04 -19.46 43.69
C SER A 825 9.82 -20.98 43.56
N ASP A 826 10.91 -21.72 43.47
CA ASP A 826 10.87 -23.19 43.36
C ASP A 826 10.13 -23.85 44.50
N ASP A 827 10.18 -23.27 45.69
CA ASP A 827 9.48 -23.75 46.87
C ASP A 827 7.96 -23.71 46.72
N VAL A 828 7.39 -22.75 45.99
CA VAL A 828 5.94 -22.66 45.76
C VAL A 828 5.49 -23.73 44.77
N LEU A 829 6.26 -23.93 43.67
CA LEU A 829 6.00 -24.99 42.70
C LEU A 829 6.12 -26.38 43.36
N LYS A 830 7.16 -26.59 44.19
CA LYS A 830 7.37 -27.80 44.94
C LYS A 830 6.21 -28.08 45.89
N LYS A 831 5.81 -27.09 46.66
CA LYS A 831 4.70 -27.22 47.62
C LYS A 831 3.36 -27.54 46.92
N ALA A 832 3.07 -26.94 45.76
CA ALA A 832 1.84 -27.22 45.01
C ALA A 832 1.75 -28.69 44.55
N VAL A 833 2.89 -29.30 44.22
CA VAL A 833 2.97 -30.72 43.84
C VAL A 833 2.92 -31.64 45.10
N GLU A 834 3.65 -31.28 46.17
CA GLU A 834 3.71 -32.06 47.38
C GLU A 834 2.39 -32.07 48.19
N GLU A 835 1.59 -31.03 48.08
CA GLU A 835 0.21 -30.99 48.60
C GLU A 835 -0.75 -32.00 47.94
N LYS A 836 -0.31 -32.65 46.86
CA LYS A 836 -1.04 -33.74 46.19
C LYS A 836 -0.42 -35.12 46.46
N ASP A 837 0.39 -35.25 47.49
CA ASP A 837 1.06 -36.49 47.93
C ASP A 837 2.09 -37.03 46.90
N TYR A 838 2.70 -36.17 46.08
CA TYR A 838 3.80 -36.54 45.19
C TYR A 838 5.12 -35.90 45.66
N THR A 839 6.25 -36.52 45.36
CA THR A 839 7.57 -36.04 45.78
C THR A 839 8.29 -35.34 44.66
N VAL A 840 8.73 -34.11 44.87
CA VAL A 840 9.55 -33.35 43.89
C VAL A 840 11.02 -33.60 44.18
N THR A 841 11.71 -34.22 43.22
CA THR A 841 13.15 -34.58 43.32
C THR A 841 14.08 -33.51 42.74
N GLY A 842 13.57 -32.59 41.89
CA GLY A 842 14.36 -31.49 41.34
C GLY A 842 13.52 -30.55 40.52
N ILE A 843 13.96 -29.28 40.43
CA ILE A 843 13.38 -28.25 39.54
C ILE A 843 14.53 -27.65 38.76
N GLU A 844 14.44 -27.71 37.43
CA GLU A 844 15.43 -27.20 36.46
C GLU A 844 14.89 -26.07 35.65
#